data_9605966733051f1546b5f9cbed7b843a
#
_entry.id   9605966733051f1546b5f9cbed7b843a
#
_cell.length_a   1.000
_cell.length_b   1.000
_cell.length_c   1.000
_cell.angle_alpha   90.00
_cell.angle_beta   90.00
_cell.angle_gamma   90.00
#
_symmetry.space_group_name_H-M   'P 1'
#
loop_
_entity.id
_entity.type
_entity.pdbx_description
1 polymer ?
#
loop_
_entity_poly.entity_id
_entity_poly.type
_entity_poly.pdbx_seq_one_letter_code
_entity_poly.pdbx_strand_id
1 'polypeptide(L)'
;MNHKIDKNEFKKSVVANVRNLYRKNIEEATAAQVYHAVALAVKDMIIDRWIATHEEYDKQDAKIVYYMSMEFLTGRFLGNNIINLCEQEEIAEALKELGFDLNAIEDQERDPALGNGGLGRLAACFLDSLSTLGYPAYGCGIRYRYGLFRQQIKDGYQIEIPDEWLKDGYPFEIRRSEYATEVKFGGYVETQWDGQRNHFVQKGYQSVLAVPYDIPIVGYGNNVVNSLRIWDAQPLQSFNLADFDKGEYQKAVEQENLAKTIVEVLYPNDNHYAGKELRLKQQYFFISASVQRAVKKYKEKHDDIRKFYEKATFHMNDTHPTVAVAELMRILLDEENLGWDEAWEITTKTCAYTNHTIMSEALEKWPIELFSRLLPRIYQIVEEINRRFVEEIQKRYPGNQEKVRKMAIIYDGQVRMAHLAIVGSYSVNGVAKLHTEILEKQELRDFYEMMPQKFNNKTNGITQRRFLLHGNPMLADWITDKIGDEWITDLSKIKKLSVYVDDEKCQQEFMNIKYHNKLRLAKYIKEHNGIDVDPRSIFDVQVKRLHEYKRQLMNILHVMYLYNQLKDNPNMDIVPRTFIFGAKAAAGYKRAKLTIKLINSVADVINNDRSINGKLKVVFIEDYRVSNAEIIFAAADVSEQISTASKEASGTGNMKFMLNGALTIGTMDGATVEMAEEVGQENMFIFGSSADEIISLENKGGYNPMEIFNSDQDIRRVLMQLINGYYAPQDPELFRDIYNSLLNTQSSDRADTYFILKDFRSYADAEDKIDKAYRDEKWWARTAMLNTACSGKFSSDRTIEEYVRDIWHLKKVKVELPDA
;
A
#
# COMPACT_ATOMS: atom_id res chain seq x y z
N MET A 1 -10.39 27.54 20.42
CA MET A 1 -11.07 28.29 19.34
C MET A 1 -10.26 28.03 18.09
N ASN A 2 -10.87 27.44 17.06
CA ASN A 2 -10.16 27.30 15.77
C ASN A 2 -10.02 28.72 15.19
N HIS A 3 -8.79 29.21 15.09
CA HIS A 3 -8.52 30.41 14.32
C HIS A 3 -8.81 30.09 12.85
N LYS A 4 -9.97 30.51 12.36
CA LYS A 4 -10.25 30.45 10.92
C LYS A 4 -9.23 31.33 10.19
N ILE A 5 -8.82 30.89 9.02
CA ILE A 5 -7.86 31.62 8.18
C ILE A 5 -8.41 33.00 7.82
N ASP A 6 -7.55 34.02 7.84
CA ASP A 6 -7.85 35.29 7.18
C ASP A 6 -7.75 35.12 5.66
N LYS A 7 -8.90 35.05 5.01
CA LYS A 7 -9.01 34.86 3.56
C LYS A 7 -8.21 35.89 2.75
N ASN A 8 -8.13 37.14 3.25
CA ASN A 8 -7.37 38.17 2.56
C ASN A 8 -5.85 37.98 2.70
N GLU A 9 -5.38 37.57 3.87
CA GLU A 9 -3.97 37.21 4.07
C GLU A 9 -3.59 36.00 3.22
N PHE A 10 -4.42 35.00 3.15
CA PHE A 10 -4.19 33.84 2.29
C PHE A 10 -4.07 34.24 0.81
N LYS A 11 -5.00 35.06 0.28
CA LYS A 11 -4.91 35.57 -1.10
C LYS A 11 -3.62 36.35 -1.34
N LYS A 12 -3.23 37.21 -0.42
CA LYS A 12 -1.95 37.98 -0.50
C LYS A 12 -0.76 37.00 -0.54
N SER A 13 -0.76 35.97 0.29
CA SER A 13 0.30 34.95 0.30
C SER A 13 0.39 34.22 -1.05
N VAL A 14 -0.73 33.78 -1.61
CA VAL A 14 -0.75 33.12 -2.93
C VAL A 14 -0.20 34.03 -4.02
N VAL A 15 -0.66 35.30 -4.07
CA VAL A 15 -0.18 36.28 -5.05
C VAL A 15 1.31 36.55 -4.88
N ALA A 16 1.78 36.73 -3.63
CA ALA A 16 3.19 36.91 -3.33
C ALA A 16 4.05 35.71 -3.75
N ASN A 17 3.57 34.50 -3.51
CA ASN A 17 4.27 33.29 -3.93
C ASN A 17 4.39 33.20 -5.47
N VAL A 18 3.33 33.49 -6.23
CA VAL A 18 3.41 33.54 -7.69
C VAL A 18 4.45 34.56 -8.15
N ARG A 19 4.45 35.77 -7.58
CA ARG A 19 5.43 36.81 -7.94
C ARG A 19 6.87 36.42 -7.63
N ASN A 20 7.09 35.88 -6.46
CA ASN A 20 8.44 35.54 -5.98
C ASN A 20 9.04 34.32 -6.66
N LEU A 21 8.23 33.31 -6.95
CA LEU A 21 8.69 32.06 -7.60
C LEU A 21 8.84 32.22 -9.11
N TYR A 22 7.92 32.95 -9.74
CA TYR A 22 7.79 32.92 -11.20
C TYR A 22 7.93 34.29 -11.87
N ARG A 23 8.08 35.38 -11.10
CA ARG A 23 8.17 36.74 -11.61
C ARG A 23 6.97 37.07 -12.55
N LYS A 24 5.76 36.69 -12.13
CA LYS A 24 4.52 36.89 -12.86
C LYS A 24 3.43 37.51 -11.99
N ASN A 25 2.49 38.20 -12.61
CA ASN A 25 1.20 38.48 -12.00
C ASN A 25 0.34 37.21 -11.99
N ILE A 26 -0.64 37.15 -11.10
CA ILE A 26 -1.45 35.94 -10.94
C ILE A 26 -2.27 35.59 -12.19
N GLU A 27 -2.68 36.60 -12.93
CA GLU A 27 -3.45 36.45 -14.18
C GLU A 27 -2.62 35.82 -15.32
N GLU A 28 -1.30 35.91 -15.23
CA GLU A 28 -0.36 35.35 -16.22
C GLU A 28 0.15 33.97 -15.82
N ALA A 29 -0.15 33.53 -14.59
CA ALA A 29 0.35 32.26 -14.05
C ALA A 29 -0.41 31.07 -14.64
N THR A 30 0.31 29.98 -14.91
CA THR A 30 -0.33 28.72 -15.30
C THR A 30 -0.97 28.05 -14.08
N ALA A 31 -1.94 27.17 -14.28
CA ALA A 31 -2.59 26.42 -13.20
C ALA A 31 -1.57 25.68 -12.31
N ALA A 32 -0.52 25.10 -12.91
CA ALA A 32 0.55 24.44 -12.17
C ALA A 32 1.37 25.41 -11.30
N GLN A 33 1.62 26.63 -11.78
CA GLN A 33 2.31 27.66 -10.99
C GLN A 33 1.43 28.16 -9.84
N VAL A 34 0.13 28.31 -10.08
CA VAL A 34 -0.85 28.65 -9.03
C VAL A 34 -0.92 27.53 -7.98
N TYR A 35 -0.94 26.26 -8.41
CA TYR A 35 -0.86 25.13 -7.49
C TYR A 35 0.33 25.23 -6.54
N HIS A 36 1.54 25.45 -7.05
CA HIS A 36 2.74 25.62 -6.22
C HIS A 36 2.60 26.78 -5.22
N ALA A 37 2.06 27.90 -5.65
CA ALA A 37 1.84 29.06 -4.81
C ALA A 37 0.82 28.80 -3.69
N VAL A 38 -0.28 28.12 -4.02
CA VAL A 38 -1.32 27.69 -3.06
C VAL A 38 -0.75 26.66 -2.08
N ALA A 39 -0.03 25.66 -2.56
CA ALA A 39 0.58 24.64 -1.71
C ALA A 39 1.56 25.23 -0.69
N LEU A 40 2.37 26.22 -1.08
CA LEU A 40 3.24 26.95 -0.15
C LEU A 40 2.45 27.77 0.86
N ALA A 41 1.38 28.46 0.45
CA ALA A 41 0.53 29.20 1.37
C ALA A 41 -0.14 28.26 2.41
N VAL A 42 -0.60 27.07 1.99
CA VAL A 42 -1.14 26.04 2.88
C VAL A 42 -0.04 25.49 3.79
N LYS A 43 1.17 25.29 3.28
CA LYS A 43 2.30 24.84 4.10
C LYS A 43 2.64 25.85 5.20
N ASP A 44 2.61 27.14 4.92
CA ASP A 44 2.84 28.17 5.92
C ASP A 44 1.85 28.07 7.10
N MET A 45 0.59 27.74 6.83
CA MET A 45 -0.43 27.46 7.87
C MET A 45 -0.12 26.22 8.71
N ILE A 46 0.61 25.26 8.15
CA ILE A 46 0.98 24.00 8.80
C ILE A 46 2.21 24.18 9.69
N ILE A 47 3.14 25.04 9.32
CA ILE A 47 4.46 25.14 9.95
C ILE A 47 4.39 25.39 11.45
N ASP A 48 3.58 26.33 11.91
CA ASP A 48 3.47 26.65 13.34
C ASP A 48 2.91 25.47 14.14
N ARG A 49 1.93 24.76 13.57
CA ARG A 49 1.38 23.54 14.16
C ARG A 49 2.42 22.42 14.21
N TRP A 50 3.21 22.30 13.16
CA TRP A 50 4.27 21.29 13.07
C TRP A 50 5.38 21.52 14.10
N ILE A 51 5.82 22.77 14.24
CA ILE A 51 6.78 23.16 15.28
C ILE A 51 6.21 22.89 16.67
N ALA A 52 5.01 23.40 16.97
CA ALA A 52 4.36 23.23 18.26
C ALA A 52 4.16 21.75 18.62
N THR A 53 3.86 20.89 17.63
CA THR A 53 3.74 19.46 17.85
C THR A 53 5.05 18.83 18.33
N HIS A 54 6.17 19.15 17.68
CA HIS A 54 7.47 18.61 18.08
C HIS A 54 7.94 19.18 19.43
N GLU A 55 7.72 20.46 19.69
CA GLU A 55 8.00 21.06 20.99
C GLU A 55 7.22 20.40 22.12
N GLU A 56 5.94 20.10 21.89
CA GLU A 56 5.10 19.44 22.89
C GLU A 56 5.52 17.98 23.12
N TYR A 57 5.90 17.24 22.05
CA TYR A 57 6.48 15.90 22.20
C TYR A 57 7.76 15.91 23.02
N ASP A 58 8.60 16.90 22.77
CA ASP A 58 9.86 17.09 23.49
C ASP A 58 9.63 17.48 24.94
N LYS A 59 8.70 18.38 25.21
CA LYS A 59 8.34 18.80 26.57
C LYS A 59 7.77 17.68 27.41
N GLN A 60 6.92 16.82 26.84
CA GLN A 60 6.33 15.68 27.52
C GLN A 60 7.25 14.44 27.53
N ASP A 61 8.42 14.51 26.90
CA ASP A 61 9.31 13.35 26.71
C ASP A 61 8.53 12.12 26.18
N ALA A 62 7.73 12.35 25.15
CA ALA A 62 6.77 11.40 24.65
C ALA A 62 7.43 10.20 23.99
N LYS A 63 6.87 8.99 24.21
CA LYS A 63 7.24 7.80 23.43
C LYS A 63 6.79 7.98 21.98
N ILE A 64 7.66 7.65 21.04
CA ILE A 64 7.44 7.80 19.60
C ILE A 64 7.43 6.43 18.94
N VAL A 65 6.46 6.17 18.06
CA VAL A 65 6.51 5.06 17.11
C VAL A 65 7.20 5.51 15.83
N TYR A 66 8.18 4.73 15.39
CA TYR A 66 8.82 4.85 14.10
C TYR A 66 8.26 3.76 13.19
N TYR A 67 7.32 4.17 12.32
CA TYR A 67 6.68 3.25 11.39
C TYR A 67 7.53 3.12 10.13
N MET A 68 8.23 1.99 10.03
CA MET A 68 9.22 1.73 8.99
C MET A 68 8.59 0.97 7.83
N SER A 69 8.56 1.58 6.66
CA SER A 69 7.97 0.97 5.47
C SER A 69 8.79 1.26 4.22
N MET A 70 8.92 0.25 3.37
CA MET A 70 9.56 0.40 2.06
C MET A 70 8.76 1.34 1.15
N GLU A 71 7.47 1.49 1.40
CA GLU A 71 6.58 2.30 0.59
C GLU A 71 5.53 3.05 1.42
N PHE A 72 5.18 4.25 0.94
CA PHE A 72 4.09 5.09 1.45
C PHE A 72 3.27 5.61 0.27
N LEU A 73 2.14 4.99 0.00
CA LEU A 73 1.24 5.39 -1.08
C LEU A 73 0.29 6.49 -0.60
N THR A 74 0.81 7.70 -0.50
CA THR A 74 0.10 8.82 0.13
C THR A 74 -1.01 9.42 -0.72
N GLY A 75 -0.86 9.41 -2.05
CA GLY A 75 -1.66 10.24 -2.93
C GLY A 75 -1.30 11.73 -2.78
N ARG A 76 -2.13 12.59 -3.32
CA ARG A 76 -1.98 14.04 -3.26
C ARG A 76 -2.15 14.58 -1.85
N PHE A 77 -1.42 15.64 -1.50
CA PHE A 77 -1.46 16.23 -0.17
C PHE A 77 -2.28 17.52 -0.08
N LEU A 78 -2.38 18.31 -1.15
CA LEU A 78 -3.03 19.64 -1.05
C LEU A 78 -4.46 19.54 -0.51
N GLY A 79 -5.32 18.81 -1.17
CA GLY A 79 -6.71 18.66 -0.77
C GLY A 79 -6.87 18.00 0.59
N ASN A 80 -6.08 16.96 0.87
CA ASN A 80 -6.10 16.28 2.17
C ASN A 80 -5.66 17.22 3.31
N ASN A 81 -4.63 18.04 3.11
CA ASN A 81 -4.18 19.02 4.10
C ASN A 81 -5.25 20.08 4.35
N ILE A 82 -5.86 20.62 3.30
CA ILE A 82 -6.93 21.61 3.40
C ILE A 82 -8.13 21.07 4.22
N ILE A 83 -8.55 19.84 3.92
CA ILE A 83 -9.63 19.17 4.65
C ILE A 83 -9.26 18.94 6.12
N ASN A 84 -8.06 18.43 6.39
CA ASN A 84 -7.63 18.14 7.75
C ASN A 84 -7.39 19.43 8.59
N LEU A 85 -7.05 20.54 7.94
CA LEU A 85 -7.02 21.86 8.56
C LEU A 85 -8.43 22.43 8.84
N CYS A 86 -9.49 21.84 8.26
CA CYS A 86 -10.88 22.34 8.33
C CYS A 86 -11.06 23.74 7.70
N GLU A 87 -10.33 24.04 6.62
CA GLU A 87 -10.30 25.35 5.96
C GLU A 87 -10.77 25.29 4.49
N GLN A 88 -11.50 24.24 4.12
CA GLN A 88 -11.86 23.99 2.72
C GLN A 88 -12.73 25.08 2.12
N GLU A 89 -13.74 25.57 2.84
CA GLU A 89 -14.67 26.57 2.35
C GLU A 89 -13.96 27.91 2.14
N GLU A 90 -13.18 28.35 3.13
CA GLU A 90 -12.46 29.62 3.13
C GLU A 90 -11.41 29.68 2.01
N ILE A 91 -10.67 28.58 1.82
CA ILE A 91 -9.65 28.49 0.75
C ILE A 91 -10.32 28.41 -0.63
N ALA A 92 -11.41 27.66 -0.78
CA ALA A 92 -12.16 27.58 -2.03
C ALA A 92 -12.72 28.95 -2.44
N GLU A 93 -13.29 29.72 -1.49
CA GLU A 93 -13.76 31.08 -1.74
C GLU A 93 -12.62 32.02 -2.11
N ALA A 94 -11.50 31.97 -1.37
CA ALA A 94 -10.33 32.78 -1.66
C ALA A 94 -9.79 32.55 -3.08
N LEU A 95 -9.70 31.30 -3.50
CA LEU A 95 -9.27 30.95 -4.87
C LEU A 95 -10.29 31.40 -5.92
N LYS A 96 -11.58 31.24 -5.65
CA LYS A 96 -12.63 31.72 -6.55
C LYS A 96 -12.57 33.25 -6.76
N GLU A 97 -12.29 34.00 -5.71
CA GLU A 97 -12.09 35.46 -5.80
C GLU A 97 -10.83 35.84 -6.62
N LEU A 98 -9.83 34.96 -6.65
CA LEU A 98 -8.65 35.09 -7.52
C LEU A 98 -8.88 34.55 -8.94
N GLY A 99 -10.06 33.99 -9.23
CA GLY A 99 -10.42 33.47 -10.57
C GLY A 99 -10.09 32.01 -10.80
N PHE A 100 -9.85 31.23 -9.73
CA PHE A 100 -9.47 29.81 -9.81
C PHE A 100 -10.48 28.90 -9.11
N ASP A 101 -10.62 27.68 -9.65
CA ASP A 101 -11.37 26.60 -9.02
C ASP A 101 -10.41 25.71 -8.18
N LEU A 102 -10.76 25.45 -6.93
CA LEU A 102 -9.92 24.64 -6.02
C LEU A 102 -9.65 23.23 -6.61
N ASN A 103 -10.67 22.55 -7.14
CA ASN A 103 -10.49 21.21 -7.69
C ASN A 103 -9.55 21.21 -8.89
N ALA A 104 -9.65 22.21 -9.76
CA ALA A 104 -8.75 22.37 -10.91
C ALA A 104 -7.30 22.63 -10.46
N ILE A 105 -7.09 23.30 -9.35
CA ILE A 105 -5.76 23.51 -8.76
C ILE A 105 -5.24 22.21 -8.11
N GLU A 106 -6.07 21.51 -7.36
CA GLU A 106 -5.70 20.19 -6.78
C GLU A 106 -5.29 19.19 -7.86
N ASP A 107 -5.94 19.21 -9.02
CA ASP A 107 -5.65 18.34 -10.15
C ASP A 107 -4.27 18.59 -10.80
N GLN A 108 -3.61 19.69 -10.48
CA GLN A 108 -2.23 19.96 -10.93
C GLN A 108 -1.18 19.19 -10.11
N GLU A 109 -1.53 18.76 -8.91
CA GLU A 109 -0.61 17.98 -8.07
C GLU A 109 -0.42 16.57 -8.63
N ARG A 110 0.83 16.15 -8.73
CA ARG A 110 1.18 14.77 -9.04
C ARG A 110 1.12 13.93 -7.76
N ASP A 111 0.60 12.71 -7.85
CA ASP A 111 0.73 11.75 -6.75
C ASP A 111 2.22 11.48 -6.50
N PRO A 112 2.73 11.63 -5.26
CA PRO A 112 4.09 11.22 -4.96
C PRO A 112 4.30 9.72 -5.24
N ALA A 113 5.33 9.41 -6.03
CA ALA A 113 5.60 8.03 -6.45
C ALA A 113 6.35 7.22 -5.37
N LEU A 114 5.86 7.27 -4.13
CA LEU A 114 6.49 6.67 -2.95
C LEU A 114 5.89 5.31 -2.57
N GLY A 115 4.96 4.79 -3.34
CA GLY A 115 4.29 3.52 -3.02
C GLY A 115 3.71 2.82 -4.25
N ASN A 116 3.30 1.57 -4.04
CA ASN A 116 2.80 0.69 -5.09
C ASN A 116 1.35 0.25 -4.87
N GLY A 117 1.03 -0.26 -3.68
CA GLY A 117 -0.24 -0.94 -3.45
C GLY A 117 -0.71 -0.90 -2.00
N GLY A 118 -1.35 -1.98 -1.56
CA GLY A 118 -2.02 -2.07 -0.27
C GLY A 118 -1.13 -1.80 0.93
N LEU A 119 0.10 -2.31 0.93
CA LEU A 119 1.07 -2.11 2.01
C LEU A 119 1.42 -0.63 2.18
N GLY A 120 1.71 0.07 1.08
CA GLY A 120 2.04 1.49 1.10
C GLY A 120 0.84 2.38 1.41
N ARG A 121 -0.36 2.02 0.93
CA ARG A 121 -1.57 2.79 1.27
C ARG A 121 -1.96 2.60 2.74
N LEU A 122 -1.79 1.40 3.28
CA LEU A 122 -2.01 1.16 4.71
C LEU A 122 -1.09 2.04 5.57
N ALA A 123 0.20 2.10 5.24
CA ALA A 123 1.16 2.96 5.92
C ALA A 123 0.72 4.43 5.89
N ALA A 124 0.25 4.93 4.75
CA ALA A 124 -0.27 6.29 4.61
C ALA A 124 -1.55 6.53 5.43
N CYS A 125 -2.50 5.59 5.45
CA CYS A 125 -3.69 5.66 6.30
C CYS A 125 -3.32 5.68 7.79
N PHE A 126 -2.34 4.89 8.20
CA PHE A 126 -1.88 4.85 9.59
C PHE A 126 -1.27 6.19 10.03
N LEU A 127 -0.49 6.84 9.16
CA LEU A 127 0.05 8.17 9.47
C LEU A 127 -1.07 9.21 9.65
N ASP A 128 -2.07 9.22 8.79
CA ASP A 128 -3.25 10.08 8.92
C ASP A 128 -3.98 9.85 10.25
N SER A 129 -4.22 8.59 10.60
CA SER A 129 -4.87 8.21 11.86
C SER A 129 -4.04 8.56 13.09
N LEU A 130 -2.72 8.34 13.05
CA LEU A 130 -1.82 8.70 14.15
C LEU A 130 -1.87 10.19 14.46
N SER A 131 -1.82 11.04 13.42
CA SER A 131 -1.94 12.49 13.58
C SER A 131 -3.33 12.91 14.06
N THR A 132 -4.40 12.36 13.49
CA THR A 132 -5.78 12.68 13.87
C THR A 132 -6.09 12.27 15.31
N LEU A 133 -5.56 11.15 15.77
CA LEU A 133 -5.74 10.67 17.14
C LEU A 133 -4.77 11.31 18.15
N GLY A 134 -3.78 12.05 17.68
CA GLY A 134 -2.83 12.76 18.53
C GLY A 134 -1.68 11.89 19.07
N TYR A 135 -1.27 10.87 18.35
CA TYR A 135 -0.16 10.00 18.77
C TYR A 135 1.16 10.40 18.11
N PRO A 136 2.27 10.47 18.91
CA PRO A 136 3.59 10.77 18.39
C PRO A 136 4.11 9.69 17.45
N ALA A 137 4.43 10.06 16.21
CA ALA A 137 4.89 9.14 15.19
C ALA A 137 5.81 9.77 14.16
N TYR A 138 6.70 8.95 13.61
CA TYR A 138 7.41 9.19 12.36
C TYR A 138 7.10 8.06 11.37
N GLY A 139 6.76 8.41 10.13
CA GLY A 139 6.93 7.49 9.02
C GLY A 139 8.38 7.52 8.56
N CYS A 140 8.99 6.35 8.32
CA CYS A 140 10.37 6.24 7.87
C CYS A 140 10.42 5.44 6.56
N GLY A 141 10.91 6.07 5.49
CA GLY A 141 10.98 5.47 4.16
C GLY A 141 12.08 6.07 3.29
N ILE A 142 12.00 5.82 1.99
CA ILE A 142 12.96 6.30 0.99
C ILE A 142 12.30 7.38 0.13
N ARG A 143 13.05 8.45 -0.16
CA ARG A 143 12.66 9.49 -1.12
C ARG A 143 13.01 9.03 -2.53
N TYR A 144 12.15 8.19 -3.11
CA TYR A 144 12.36 7.71 -4.48
C TYR A 144 12.26 8.86 -5.47
N ARG A 145 13.17 8.91 -6.45
CA ARG A 145 13.13 9.92 -7.52
C ARG A 145 12.04 9.64 -8.52
N TYR A 146 11.90 8.37 -8.90
CA TYR A 146 10.92 7.90 -9.87
C TYR A 146 9.90 6.95 -9.24
N GLY A 147 10.23 6.38 -8.06
CA GLY A 147 9.36 5.48 -7.30
C GLY A 147 8.90 4.26 -8.08
N LEU A 148 7.60 3.96 -8.00
CA LEU A 148 6.98 3.02 -8.90
C LEU A 148 6.75 3.69 -10.26
N PHE A 149 6.97 2.94 -11.33
CA PHE A 149 6.77 3.44 -12.70
C PHE A 149 5.35 3.98 -12.94
N ARG A 150 5.24 4.94 -13.85
CA ARG A 150 3.98 5.32 -14.46
C ARG A 150 3.64 4.30 -15.55
N GLN A 151 2.41 3.80 -15.53
CA GLN A 151 1.95 2.85 -16.53
C GLN A 151 1.40 3.56 -17.75
N GLN A 152 1.88 3.17 -18.92
CA GLN A 152 1.30 3.50 -20.20
C GLN A 152 0.80 2.23 -20.87
N ILE A 153 -0.36 2.27 -21.50
CA ILE A 153 -0.86 1.18 -22.34
C ILE A 153 -0.64 1.52 -23.79
N LYS A 154 0.16 0.70 -24.47
CA LYS A 154 0.42 0.84 -25.90
C LYS A 154 0.14 -0.48 -26.60
N ASP A 155 -0.73 -0.46 -27.59
CA ASP A 155 -1.18 -1.66 -28.31
C ASP A 155 -1.70 -2.76 -27.35
N GLY A 156 -2.34 -2.33 -26.24
CA GLY A 156 -2.84 -3.22 -25.20
C GLY A 156 -1.80 -3.72 -24.20
N TYR A 157 -0.52 -3.43 -24.39
CA TYR A 157 0.57 -3.82 -23.49
C TYR A 157 0.88 -2.76 -22.43
N GLN A 158 1.20 -3.21 -21.23
CA GLN A 158 1.80 -2.33 -20.24
C GLN A 158 3.22 -1.95 -20.64
N ILE A 159 3.48 -0.65 -20.63
CA ILE A 159 4.80 -0.06 -20.73
C ILE A 159 5.09 0.73 -19.46
N GLU A 160 6.27 0.50 -18.88
CA GLU A 160 6.74 1.20 -17.70
C GLU A 160 7.55 2.42 -18.11
N ILE A 161 7.14 3.59 -17.62
CA ILE A 161 7.87 4.84 -17.82
C ILE A 161 8.21 5.48 -16.48
N PRO A 162 9.33 6.23 -16.37
CA PRO A 162 9.67 6.90 -15.13
C PRO A 162 8.58 7.89 -14.69
N ASP A 163 8.27 7.91 -13.39
CA ASP A 163 7.37 8.92 -12.82
C ASP A 163 8.20 10.09 -12.29
N GLU A 164 8.28 11.15 -13.05
CA GLU A 164 9.06 12.36 -12.73
C GLU A 164 8.30 13.28 -11.77
N TRP A 165 7.81 12.76 -10.64
CA TRP A 165 6.98 13.53 -9.71
C TRP A 165 7.71 14.68 -9.02
N LEU A 166 9.05 14.66 -9.00
CA LEU A 166 9.92 15.69 -8.41
C LEU A 166 10.44 16.72 -9.43
N LYS A 167 10.06 16.61 -10.71
CA LYS A 167 10.64 17.43 -11.79
C LYS A 167 10.56 18.93 -11.54
N ASP A 168 9.43 19.39 -11.00
CA ASP A 168 9.18 20.80 -10.73
C ASP A 168 9.33 21.15 -9.24
N GLY A 169 9.95 20.25 -8.45
CA GLY A 169 10.02 20.33 -7.00
C GLY A 169 8.74 19.83 -6.34
N TYR A 170 8.77 19.68 -5.02
CA TYR A 170 7.63 19.25 -4.24
C TYR A 170 7.42 20.18 -3.05
N PRO A 171 6.36 21.02 -3.05
CA PRO A 171 6.25 22.15 -2.12
C PRO A 171 6.10 21.73 -0.65
N PHE A 172 5.57 20.55 -0.35
CA PHE A 172 5.33 20.10 1.03
C PHE A 172 6.55 19.51 1.73
N GLU A 173 7.60 19.09 1.01
CA GLU A 173 8.79 18.53 1.64
C GLU A 173 9.72 19.63 2.17
N ILE A 174 10.41 19.35 3.28
CA ILE A 174 11.46 20.18 3.85
C ILE A 174 12.73 19.33 3.99
N ARG A 175 13.81 19.77 3.36
CA ARG A 175 15.13 19.14 3.51
C ARG A 175 15.71 19.45 4.89
N ARG A 176 16.16 18.40 5.58
CA ARG A 176 16.71 18.48 6.94
C ARG A 176 18.19 18.06 6.93
N SER A 177 19.04 18.88 6.34
CA SER A 177 20.49 18.58 6.18
C SER A 177 21.22 18.40 7.51
N GLU A 178 20.73 19.01 8.57
CA GLU A 178 21.26 18.91 9.93
C GLU A 178 21.13 17.49 10.52
N TYR A 179 20.29 16.66 9.95
CA TYR A 179 20.10 15.26 10.35
C TYR A 179 20.74 14.25 9.38
N ALA A 180 21.61 14.73 8.47
CA ALA A 180 22.31 13.86 7.55
C ALA A 180 23.09 12.76 8.31
N THR A 181 23.02 11.56 7.80
CA THR A 181 23.55 10.37 8.49
C THR A 181 24.34 9.50 7.51
N GLU A 182 25.55 9.08 7.89
CA GLU A 182 26.36 8.19 7.09
C GLU A 182 25.88 6.74 7.19
N VAL A 183 25.76 6.06 6.04
CA VAL A 183 25.43 4.65 5.94
C VAL A 183 26.57 3.94 5.20
N LYS A 184 27.04 2.82 5.74
CA LYS A 184 28.21 2.07 5.25
C LYS A 184 27.81 0.74 4.62
N PHE A 185 28.42 0.43 3.48
CA PHE A 185 28.20 -0.82 2.75
C PHE A 185 29.53 -1.50 2.42
N GLY A 186 29.54 -2.84 2.46
CA GLY A 186 30.68 -3.62 2.04
C GLY A 186 31.87 -3.55 2.99
N GLY A 187 33.04 -3.81 2.45
CA GLY A 187 34.26 -3.90 3.23
C GLY A 187 34.36 -5.21 4.01
N TYR A 188 35.05 -5.15 5.11
CA TYR A 188 35.25 -6.28 6.03
C TYR A 188 35.28 -5.81 7.49
N VAL A 189 35.13 -6.74 8.44
CA VAL A 189 35.17 -6.46 9.87
C VAL A 189 36.51 -6.89 10.44
N GLU A 190 37.20 -5.95 11.09
CA GLU A 190 38.42 -6.20 11.86
C GLU A 190 38.06 -6.28 13.34
N THR A 191 38.51 -7.35 13.99
CA THR A 191 38.34 -7.51 15.44
C THR A 191 39.57 -6.96 16.15
N GLN A 192 39.38 -6.01 17.04
CA GLN A 192 40.43 -5.37 17.83
C GLN A 192 40.23 -5.67 19.32
N TRP A 193 41.23 -6.20 19.98
CA TRP A 193 41.22 -6.48 21.41
C TRP A 193 41.83 -5.30 22.19
N ASP A 194 41.11 -4.72 23.14
CA ASP A 194 41.59 -3.57 23.96
C ASP A 194 42.14 -3.95 25.32
N GLY A 195 42.26 -5.25 25.63
CA GLY A 195 42.65 -5.75 26.92
C GLY A 195 41.51 -6.21 27.83
N GLN A 196 40.27 -5.83 27.47
CA GLN A 196 39.06 -6.19 28.23
C GLN A 196 38.02 -6.88 27.35
N ARG A 197 37.87 -6.44 26.07
CA ARG A 197 36.86 -6.97 25.14
C ARG A 197 37.29 -6.81 23.68
N ASN A 198 36.58 -7.50 22.82
CA ASN A 198 36.67 -7.32 21.37
C ASN A 198 35.85 -6.13 20.92
N HIS A 199 36.44 -5.27 20.09
CA HIS A 199 35.79 -4.22 19.32
C HIS A 199 35.75 -4.66 17.86
N PHE A 200 34.62 -4.40 17.20
CA PHE A 200 34.38 -4.76 15.80
C PHE A 200 34.37 -3.48 14.97
N VAL A 201 35.35 -3.35 14.07
CA VAL A 201 35.53 -2.15 13.25
C VAL A 201 35.37 -2.54 11.78
N GLN A 202 34.40 -1.92 11.11
CA GLN A 202 34.24 -2.09 9.65
C GLN A 202 35.26 -1.25 8.91
N LYS A 203 35.98 -1.86 7.97
CA LYS A 203 37.02 -1.23 7.14
C LYS A 203 36.78 -1.51 5.66
N GLY A 204 37.36 -0.66 4.78
CA GLY A 204 37.23 -0.83 3.34
C GLY A 204 35.82 -0.68 2.79
N TYR A 205 34.93 -0.06 3.55
CA TYR A 205 33.52 0.17 3.20
C TYR A 205 33.35 1.34 2.22
N GLN A 206 32.23 1.34 1.52
CA GLN A 206 31.72 2.49 0.80
C GLN A 206 30.66 3.23 1.65
N SER A 207 30.72 4.55 1.65
CA SER A 207 29.77 5.36 2.41
C SER A 207 28.82 6.13 1.51
N VAL A 208 27.58 6.23 1.96
CA VAL A 208 26.56 7.08 1.38
C VAL A 208 26.01 7.99 2.48
N LEU A 209 25.81 9.26 2.17
CA LEU A 209 25.15 10.20 3.07
C LEU A 209 23.64 10.13 2.86
N ALA A 210 22.93 9.73 3.90
CA ALA A 210 21.46 9.77 3.94
C ALA A 210 20.99 11.13 4.44
N VAL A 211 20.24 11.87 3.61
CA VAL A 211 19.72 13.20 3.93
C VAL A 211 18.20 13.13 3.99
N PRO A 212 17.57 13.42 5.14
CA PRO A 212 16.14 13.30 5.26
C PRO A 212 15.39 14.52 4.72
N TYR A 213 14.22 14.25 4.17
CA TYR A 213 13.20 15.20 3.79
C TYR A 213 11.95 14.89 4.62
N ASP A 214 11.39 15.88 5.28
CA ASP A 214 10.18 15.74 6.09
C ASP A 214 8.98 16.28 5.32
N ILE A 215 7.89 15.48 5.29
CA ILE A 215 6.60 15.85 4.75
C ILE A 215 5.61 15.91 5.92
N PRO A 216 4.83 17.00 6.08
CA PRO A 216 3.87 17.11 7.18
C PRO A 216 2.69 16.19 6.99
N ILE A 217 2.30 15.51 8.05
CA ILE A 217 1.09 14.69 8.14
C ILE A 217 0.13 15.36 9.11
N VAL A 218 -0.83 16.07 8.56
CA VAL A 218 -1.77 16.90 9.31
C VAL A 218 -2.91 16.05 9.89
N GLY A 219 -3.18 16.20 11.18
CA GLY A 219 -4.34 15.61 11.83
C GLY A 219 -5.61 16.41 11.54
N TYR A 220 -6.75 15.73 11.52
CA TYR A 220 -8.04 16.35 11.25
C TYR A 220 -8.56 17.14 12.45
N GLY A 221 -8.77 18.44 12.26
CA GLY A 221 -9.40 19.33 13.24
C GLY A 221 -8.67 19.48 14.58
N ASN A 222 -7.41 19.06 14.64
CA ASN A 222 -6.50 19.25 15.76
C ASN A 222 -5.23 19.95 15.28
N ASN A 223 -4.35 20.34 16.19
CA ASN A 223 -3.11 21.03 15.83
C ASN A 223 -1.92 20.05 15.68
N VAL A 224 -2.18 18.76 15.63
CA VAL A 224 -1.13 17.74 15.56
C VAL A 224 -0.65 17.57 14.12
N VAL A 225 0.66 17.69 13.93
CA VAL A 225 1.33 17.44 12.66
C VAL A 225 2.52 16.52 12.90
N ASN A 226 2.41 15.27 12.50
CA ASN A 226 3.52 14.32 12.49
C ASN A 226 4.35 14.47 11.20
N SER A 227 5.45 13.73 11.11
CA SER A 227 6.36 13.77 9.97
C SER A 227 6.44 12.44 9.26
N LEU A 228 6.32 12.47 7.93
CA LEU A 228 6.83 11.41 7.08
C LEU A 228 8.27 11.78 6.70
N ARG A 229 9.24 11.06 7.26
CA ARG A 229 10.67 11.26 6.99
C ARG A 229 11.15 10.28 5.94
N ILE A 230 11.51 10.81 4.79
CA ILE A 230 12.02 10.05 3.67
C ILE A 230 13.47 10.43 3.36
N TRP A 231 14.30 9.42 3.13
CA TRP A 231 15.74 9.58 3.00
C TRP A 231 16.19 9.62 1.54
N ASP A 232 16.90 10.69 1.18
CA ASP A 232 17.65 10.81 -0.08
C ASP A 232 19.08 10.32 0.10
N ALA A 233 19.67 9.73 -0.93
CA ALA A 233 21.04 9.26 -0.92
C ALA A 233 21.94 10.24 -1.67
N GLN A 234 23.00 10.69 -1.02
CA GLN A 234 24.01 11.58 -1.58
C GLN A 234 25.40 11.02 -1.35
N PRO A 235 26.38 11.29 -2.25
CA PRO A 235 27.76 10.92 -2.00
C PRO A 235 28.35 11.81 -0.91
N LEU A 236 29.35 11.31 -0.18
CA LEU A 236 30.15 12.13 0.74
C LEU A 236 30.92 13.21 -0.03
N GLN A 237 31.41 12.88 -1.22
CA GLN A 237 32.04 13.81 -2.16
C GLN A 237 31.29 13.76 -3.50
N SER A 238 30.55 14.82 -3.79
CA SER A 238 29.61 14.86 -4.93
C SER A 238 30.28 14.94 -6.29
N PHE A 239 31.48 15.50 -6.37
CA PHE A 239 32.17 15.75 -7.64
C PHE A 239 33.68 15.69 -7.49
N ASN A 240 34.32 14.87 -8.32
CA ASN A 240 35.76 14.78 -8.33
C ASN A 240 36.34 15.70 -9.42
N LEU A 241 36.70 16.92 -9.01
CA LEU A 241 37.27 17.92 -9.93
C LEU A 241 38.59 17.42 -10.60
N ALA A 242 39.42 16.68 -9.89
CA ALA A 242 40.69 16.17 -10.42
C ALA A 242 40.49 15.16 -11.56
N ASP A 243 39.45 14.31 -11.47
CA ASP A 243 39.13 13.39 -12.59
C ASP A 243 38.44 14.16 -13.73
N PHE A 244 37.60 15.15 -13.43
CA PHE A 244 37.01 16.00 -14.45
C PHE A 244 38.09 16.76 -15.27
N ASP A 245 39.08 17.36 -14.62
CA ASP A 245 40.16 18.09 -15.26
C ASP A 245 41.05 17.21 -16.16
N LYS A 246 41.05 15.88 -15.92
CA LYS A 246 41.70 14.88 -16.78
C LYS A 246 40.85 14.42 -17.97
N GLY A 247 39.61 14.91 -18.09
CA GLY A 247 38.68 14.45 -19.11
C GLY A 247 37.91 13.17 -18.76
N GLU A 248 38.05 12.65 -17.55
CA GLU A 248 37.35 11.46 -17.04
C GLU A 248 35.97 11.83 -16.49
N TYR A 249 35.11 12.41 -17.32
CA TYR A 249 33.83 13.02 -16.89
C TYR A 249 32.87 12.04 -16.22
N GLN A 250 32.82 10.79 -16.70
CA GLN A 250 31.95 9.77 -16.08
C GLN A 250 32.46 9.37 -14.70
N LYS A 251 33.76 9.23 -14.54
CA LYS A 251 34.39 8.90 -13.27
C LYS A 251 34.24 10.03 -12.25
N ALA A 252 34.31 11.29 -12.71
CA ALA A 252 34.10 12.47 -11.86
C ALA A 252 32.76 12.50 -11.12
N VAL A 253 31.72 11.81 -11.66
CA VAL A 253 30.36 11.71 -11.09
C VAL A 253 29.98 10.29 -10.65
N GLU A 254 30.91 9.35 -10.63
CA GLU A 254 30.66 7.94 -10.32
C GLU A 254 30.03 7.74 -8.93
N GLN A 255 30.60 8.42 -7.91
CA GLN A 255 30.09 8.34 -6.54
C GLN A 255 28.67 8.90 -6.43
N GLU A 256 28.37 9.96 -7.15
CA GLU A 256 27.02 10.52 -7.23
C GLU A 256 26.04 9.53 -7.85
N ASN A 257 26.41 8.88 -8.95
CA ASN A 257 25.56 7.90 -9.63
C ASN A 257 25.31 6.66 -8.77
N LEU A 258 26.33 6.18 -8.06
CA LEU A 258 26.18 5.05 -7.13
C LEU A 258 25.21 5.37 -5.99
N ALA A 259 25.29 6.56 -5.40
CA ALA A 259 24.37 7.01 -4.37
C ALA A 259 22.94 7.16 -4.92
N LYS A 260 22.78 7.83 -6.07
CA LYS A 260 21.46 8.04 -6.71
C LYS A 260 20.73 6.75 -7.01
N THR A 261 21.45 5.72 -7.46
CA THR A 261 20.86 4.42 -7.81
C THR A 261 20.06 3.81 -6.65
N ILE A 262 20.48 4.03 -5.40
CA ILE A 262 19.79 3.50 -4.22
C ILE A 262 18.35 4.03 -4.12
N VAL A 263 18.12 5.28 -4.52
CA VAL A 263 16.82 5.99 -4.30
C VAL A 263 16.08 6.29 -5.61
N GLU A 264 16.40 5.65 -6.70
CA GLU A 264 15.71 5.92 -7.97
C GLU A 264 14.36 5.21 -8.08
N VAL A 265 14.31 3.90 -7.88
CA VAL A 265 13.17 3.05 -8.20
C VAL A 265 12.72 2.23 -7.00
N LEU A 266 11.41 2.25 -6.74
CA LEU A 266 10.76 1.35 -5.79
C LEU A 266 10.62 -0.05 -6.41
N TYR A 267 11.03 -1.08 -5.68
CA TYR A 267 11.03 -2.48 -6.12
C TYR A 267 11.73 -2.69 -7.47
N PRO A 268 13.04 -2.42 -7.55
CA PRO A 268 13.79 -2.73 -8.76
C PRO A 268 13.66 -4.21 -9.12
N ASN A 269 13.70 -4.51 -10.42
CA ASN A 269 13.62 -5.87 -10.93
C ASN A 269 14.72 -6.75 -10.31
N ASP A 270 14.33 -7.80 -9.61
CA ASP A 270 15.22 -8.71 -8.88
C ASP A 270 15.39 -10.10 -9.54
N ASN A 271 15.03 -10.21 -10.80
CA ASN A 271 15.30 -11.41 -11.60
C ASN A 271 16.79 -11.66 -11.84
N HIS A 272 17.65 -10.71 -11.49
CA HIS A 272 19.10 -10.79 -11.60
C HIS A 272 19.79 -10.35 -10.30
N TYR A 273 21.03 -10.75 -10.13
CA TYR A 273 21.81 -10.52 -8.91
C TYR A 273 21.93 -9.04 -8.52
N ALA A 274 22.22 -8.17 -9.50
CA ALA A 274 22.36 -6.73 -9.25
C ALA A 274 21.07 -6.10 -8.68
N GLY A 275 19.91 -6.56 -9.14
CA GLY A 275 18.60 -6.10 -8.60
C GLY A 275 18.36 -6.58 -7.18
N LYS A 276 18.74 -7.83 -6.87
CA LYS A 276 18.68 -8.34 -5.48
C LYS A 276 19.58 -7.55 -4.54
N GLU A 277 20.81 -7.29 -4.96
CA GLU A 277 21.76 -6.48 -4.20
C GLU A 277 21.24 -5.06 -3.96
N LEU A 278 20.67 -4.43 -5.00
CA LEU A 278 20.10 -3.09 -4.88
C LEU A 278 18.94 -3.06 -3.88
N ARG A 279 18.05 -4.05 -3.91
CA ARG A 279 16.93 -4.12 -2.95
C ARG A 279 17.40 -4.26 -1.49
N LEU A 280 18.39 -5.10 -1.23
CA LEU A 280 18.97 -5.21 0.12
C LEU A 280 19.67 -3.91 0.53
N LYS A 281 20.37 -3.26 -0.40
CA LYS A 281 21.02 -1.97 -0.19
C LYS A 281 20.01 -0.87 0.17
N GLN A 282 18.85 -0.81 -0.51
CA GLN A 282 17.76 0.11 -0.20
C GLN A 282 17.23 -0.10 1.22
N GLN A 283 16.99 -1.35 1.60
CA GLN A 283 16.48 -1.70 2.93
C GLN A 283 17.44 -1.24 4.03
N TYR A 284 18.72 -1.58 3.92
CA TYR A 284 19.70 -1.16 4.93
C TYR A 284 19.89 0.36 4.95
N PHE A 285 19.88 1.01 3.78
CA PHE A 285 20.04 2.45 3.65
C PHE A 285 19.07 3.23 4.54
N PHE A 286 17.76 3.05 4.34
CA PHE A 286 16.78 3.85 5.08
C PHE A 286 16.62 3.39 6.54
N ILE A 287 16.82 2.11 6.81
CA ILE A 287 16.75 1.56 8.16
C ILE A 287 17.94 2.03 9.00
N SER A 288 19.17 1.93 8.50
CA SER A 288 20.33 2.41 9.23
C SER A 288 20.23 3.91 9.55
N ALA A 289 19.83 4.71 8.57
CA ALA A 289 19.63 6.14 8.77
C ALA A 289 18.55 6.44 9.82
N SER A 290 17.41 5.75 9.75
CA SER A 290 16.29 5.95 10.68
C SER A 290 16.63 5.51 12.11
N VAL A 291 17.27 4.35 12.27
CA VAL A 291 17.67 3.82 13.59
C VAL A 291 18.74 4.70 14.24
N GLN A 292 19.78 5.08 13.48
CA GLN A 292 20.81 5.98 13.99
C GLN A 292 20.23 7.32 14.45
N ARG A 293 19.32 7.91 13.66
CA ARG A 293 18.69 9.19 14.04
C ARG A 293 17.79 9.05 15.26
N ALA A 294 17.04 7.97 15.38
CA ALA A 294 16.18 7.71 16.55
C ALA A 294 17.02 7.58 17.84
N VAL A 295 18.13 6.86 17.78
CA VAL A 295 19.06 6.75 18.91
C VAL A 295 19.69 8.09 19.27
N LYS A 296 20.15 8.87 18.28
CA LYS A 296 20.70 10.20 18.51
C LYS A 296 19.66 11.14 19.16
N LYS A 297 18.40 11.13 18.66
CA LYS A 297 17.31 11.94 19.25
C LYS A 297 17.07 11.56 20.72
N TYR A 298 17.05 10.27 21.02
CA TYR A 298 16.91 9.82 22.41
C TYR A 298 18.03 10.33 23.30
N LYS A 299 19.27 10.24 22.84
CA LYS A 299 20.46 10.66 23.59
C LYS A 299 20.58 12.18 23.79
N GLU A 300 19.83 12.99 23.04
CA GLU A 300 19.74 14.43 23.28
C GLU A 300 19.18 14.76 24.68
N LYS A 301 18.44 13.82 25.30
CA LYS A 301 17.76 14.01 26.58
C LYS A 301 18.07 12.93 27.64
N HIS A 302 18.57 11.79 27.21
CA HIS A 302 18.76 10.62 28.06
C HIS A 302 20.19 10.08 27.95
N ASP A 303 20.84 9.94 29.09
CA ASP A 303 22.20 9.37 29.16
C ASP A 303 22.21 7.83 29.17
N ASP A 304 21.13 7.19 29.68
CA ASP A 304 21.02 5.74 29.80
C ASP A 304 20.27 5.11 28.63
N ILE A 305 21.00 4.56 27.69
CA ILE A 305 20.46 3.88 26.51
C ILE A 305 19.64 2.61 26.86
N ARG A 306 19.81 2.05 28.07
CA ARG A 306 19.10 0.85 28.51
C ARG A 306 17.59 1.02 28.57
N LYS A 307 17.11 2.29 28.65
CA LYS A 307 15.69 2.65 28.68
C LYS A 307 15.15 3.09 27.32
N PHE A 308 15.92 2.89 26.23
CA PHE A 308 15.52 3.33 24.89
C PHE A 308 14.12 2.83 24.48
N TYR A 309 13.80 1.57 24.78
CA TYR A 309 12.48 0.97 24.47
C TYR A 309 11.29 1.63 25.18
N GLU A 310 11.53 2.36 26.25
CA GLU A 310 10.47 3.14 26.91
C GLU A 310 10.05 4.38 26.10
N LYS A 311 10.91 4.85 25.21
CA LYS A 311 10.74 6.09 24.43
C LYS A 311 10.65 5.88 22.92
N ALA A 312 10.93 4.69 22.43
CA ALA A 312 10.90 4.36 21.01
C ALA A 312 10.36 2.97 20.75
N THR A 313 9.57 2.84 19.71
CA THR A 313 9.18 1.56 19.11
C THR A 313 9.45 1.63 17.61
N PHE A 314 10.14 0.60 17.11
CA PHE A 314 10.33 0.40 15.68
C PHE A 314 9.32 -0.61 15.17
N HIS A 315 8.32 -0.11 14.43
CA HIS A 315 7.33 -1.01 13.83
C HIS A 315 7.71 -1.33 12.39
N MET A 316 8.03 -2.60 12.14
CA MET A 316 8.44 -3.11 10.85
C MET A 316 7.23 -3.52 10.02
N ASN A 317 6.98 -2.76 8.95
CA ASN A 317 5.89 -3.03 8.02
C ASN A 317 6.34 -4.05 6.97
N ASP A 318 5.95 -5.30 7.13
CA ASP A 318 6.49 -6.48 6.45
C ASP A 318 7.96 -6.77 6.82
N THR A 319 8.64 -7.60 6.03
CA THR A 319 10.04 -8.00 6.26
C THR A 319 11.07 -7.02 5.73
N HIS A 320 10.66 -6.06 4.92
CA HIS A 320 11.57 -5.09 4.31
C HIS A 320 12.43 -4.32 5.32
N PRO A 321 11.91 -3.92 6.49
CA PRO A 321 12.70 -3.22 7.50
C PRO A 321 13.43 -4.13 8.49
N THR A 322 13.43 -5.45 8.32
CA THR A 322 13.90 -6.40 9.34
C THR A 322 15.35 -6.22 9.77
N VAL A 323 16.20 -5.68 8.91
CA VAL A 323 17.58 -5.32 9.28
C VAL A 323 17.66 -4.35 10.47
N ALA A 324 16.55 -3.70 10.84
CA ALA A 324 16.47 -2.85 12.03
C ALA A 324 16.86 -3.60 13.33
N VAL A 325 16.52 -4.87 13.43
CA VAL A 325 16.90 -5.73 14.56
C VAL A 325 18.43 -5.78 14.72
N ALA A 326 19.12 -6.10 13.63
CA ALA A 326 20.57 -6.23 13.65
C ALA A 326 21.29 -4.86 13.70
N GLU A 327 20.72 -3.83 13.07
CA GLU A 327 21.27 -2.48 13.12
C GLU A 327 21.20 -1.87 14.52
N LEU A 328 20.06 -2.04 15.21
CA LEU A 328 19.97 -1.60 16.60
C LEU A 328 20.97 -2.37 17.48
N MET A 329 21.11 -3.69 17.30
CA MET A 329 22.13 -4.48 17.97
C MET A 329 23.54 -3.94 17.71
N ARG A 330 23.86 -3.60 16.45
CA ARG A 330 25.16 -3.04 16.09
C ARG A 330 25.46 -1.75 16.87
N ILE A 331 24.52 -0.83 16.92
CA ILE A 331 24.67 0.43 17.65
C ILE A 331 24.87 0.15 19.14
N LEU A 332 24.05 -0.71 19.74
CA LEU A 332 24.11 -1.03 21.16
C LEU A 332 25.42 -1.75 21.55
N LEU A 333 25.90 -2.65 20.71
CA LEU A 333 27.14 -3.41 20.94
C LEU A 333 28.39 -2.57 20.63
N ASP A 334 28.44 -1.96 19.46
CA ASP A 334 29.68 -1.39 18.91
C ASP A 334 29.86 0.10 19.24
N GLU A 335 28.77 0.87 19.38
CA GLU A 335 28.82 2.30 19.70
C GLU A 335 28.53 2.57 21.18
N GLU A 336 27.51 1.92 21.75
CA GLU A 336 27.13 2.08 23.17
C GLU A 336 27.86 1.13 24.10
N ASN A 337 28.60 0.19 23.59
CA ASN A 337 29.46 -0.73 24.31
C ASN A 337 28.74 -1.64 25.33
N LEU A 338 27.49 -2.00 25.04
CA LEU A 338 26.73 -2.94 25.89
C LEU A 338 27.17 -4.39 25.64
N GLY A 339 26.91 -5.25 26.62
CA GLY A 339 26.95 -6.69 26.43
C GLY A 339 25.81 -7.21 25.57
N TRP A 340 25.97 -8.42 25.03
CA TRP A 340 24.98 -9.02 24.15
C TRP A 340 23.58 -9.11 24.78
N ASP A 341 23.49 -9.63 25.97
CA ASP A 341 22.20 -9.89 26.64
C ASP A 341 21.43 -8.59 26.92
N GLU A 342 22.13 -7.53 27.35
CA GLU A 342 21.51 -6.20 27.53
C GLU A 342 21.05 -5.62 26.18
N ALA A 343 21.90 -5.67 25.16
CA ALA A 343 21.58 -5.18 23.82
C ALA A 343 20.40 -5.95 23.24
N TRP A 344 20.35 -7.26 23.39
CA TRP A 344 19.26 -8.10 22.91
C TRP A 344 17.93 -7.80 23.62
N GLU A 345 17.97 -7.63 24.94
CA GLU A 345 16.78 -7.24 25.71
C GLU A 345 16.19 -5.90 25.22
N ILE A 346 17.03 -4.89 25.03
CA ILE A 346 16.60 -3.59 24.51
C ILE A 346 15.99 -3.74 23.10
N THR A 347 16.69 -4.44 22.21
CA THR A 347 16.27 -4.65 20.83
C THR A 347 14.93 -5.36 20.73
N THR A 348 14.77 -6.46 21.46
CA THR A 348 13.53 -7.25 21.44
C THR A 348 12.35 -6.57 22.14
N LYS A 349 12.60 -5.54 22.95
CA LYS A 349 11.56 -4.68 23.53
C LYS A 349 11.25 -3.45 22.66
N THR A 350 12.06 -3.17 21.63
CA THR A 350 11.91 -2.01 20.76
C THR A 350 11.24 -2.37 19.44
N CYS A 351 11.50 -3.54 18.86
CA CYS A 351 11.03 -3.96 17.55
C CYS A 351 9.71 -4.71 17.62
N ALA A 352 8.80 -4.36 16.72
CA ALA A 352 7.54 -5.05 16.46
C ALA A 352 7.37 -5.28 14.96
N TYR A 353 6.70 -6.35 14.58
CA TYR A 353 6.60 -6.81 13.19
C TYR A 353 5.16 -7.13 12.81
N THR A 354 4.76 -6.63 11.64
CA THR A 354 3.51 -7.01 10.97
C THR A 354 3.82 -7.84 9.74
N ASN A 355 3.24 -9.03 9.66
CA ASN A 355 3.28 -9.87 8.46
C ASN A 355 2.14 -9.50 7.52
N HIS A 356 2.44 -9.29 6.23
CA HIS A 356 1.46 -9.01 5.18
C HIS A 356 1.36 -10.13 4.13
N THR A 357 2.07 -11.23 4.31
CA THR A 357 2.25 -12.27 3.30
C THR A 357 1.82 -13.62 3.84
N ILE A 358 0.94 -14.32 3.11
CA ILE A 358 0.57 -15.71 3.42
C ILE A 358 1.45 -16.70 2.66
N MET A 359 1.78 -16.40 1.41
CA MET A 359 2.51 -17.32 0.54
C MET A 359 3.96 -17.48 1.00
N SER A 360 4.33 -18.69 1.39
CA SER A 360 5.68 -19.00 1.89
C SER A 360 6.79 -18.71 0.89
N GLU A 361 6.52 -18.88 -0.40
CA GLU A 361 7.45 -18.56 -1.49
C GLU A 361 7.71 -17.06 -1.65
N ALA A 362 6.82 -16.20 -1.17
CA ALA A 362 6.96 -14.74 -1.18
C ALA A 362 7.66 -14.20 0.07
N LEU A 363 7.97 -15.05 1.07
CA LEU A 363 8.77 -14.66 2.22
C LEU A 363 10.21 -14.38 1.81
N GLU A 364 10.70 -13.23 2.19
CA GLU A 364 11.98 -12.69 1.76
C GLU A 364 13.17 -13.49 2.31
N LYS A 365 14.08 -13.85 1.41
CA LYS A 365 15.31 -14.60 1.71
C LYS A 365 16.48 -13.98 0.96
N TRP A 366 17.63 -13.90 1.62
CA TRP A 366 18.85 -13.39 1.00
C TRP A 366 19.95 -14.45 1.00
N PRO A 367 20.64 -14.69 -0.14
CA PRO A 367 21.84 -15.53 -0.15
C PRO A 367 22.87 -15.01 0.83
N ILE A 368 23.49 -15.91 1.60
CA ILE A 368 24.53 -15.56 2.60
C ILE A 368 25.66 -14.77 1.93
N GLU A 369 26.09 -15.20 0.75
CA GLU A 369 27.16 -14.54 0.01
C GLU A 369 26.85 -13.06 -0.26
N LEU A 370 25.66 -12.76 -0.75
CA LEU A 370 25.22 -11.39 -1.01
C LEU A 370 25.12 -10.59 0.27
N PHE A 371 24.47 -11.14 1.29
CA PHE A 371 24.21 -10.47 2.55
C PHE A 371 25.50 -10.18 3.32
N SER A 372 26.39 -11.16 3.45
CA SER A 372 27.64 -11.02 4.18
C SER A 372 28.65 -10.10 3.48
N ARG A 373 28.63 -10.07 2.16
CA ARG A 373 29.49 -9.17 1.38
C ARG A 373 29.01 -7.72 1.47
N LEU A 374 27.71 -7.49 1.35
CA LEU A 374 27.16 -6.14 1.38
C LEU A 374 27.11 -5.55 2.79
N LEU A 375 26.83 -6.37 3.78
CA LEU A 375 26.58 -5.98 5.17
C LEU A 375 27.38 -6.87 6.15
N PRO A 376 28.74 -6.80 6.12
CA PRO A 376 29.57 -7.77 6.84
C PRO A 376 29.37 -7.76 8.36
N ARG A 377 29.24 -6.59 8.98
CA ARG A 377 29.00 -6.52 10.43
C ARG A 377 27.59 -6.95 10.81
N ILE A 378 26.59 -6.54 10.05
CA ILE A 378 25.20 -6.94 10.23
C ILE A 378 25.06 -8.46 10.10
N TYR A 379 25.74 -9.07 9.12
CA TYR A 379 25.74 -10.53 8.97
C TYR A 379 26.33 -11.26 10.19
N GLN A 380 27.43 -10.78 10.75
CA GLN A 380 27.99 -11.37 11.98
C GLN A 380 26.99 -11.34 13.14
N ILE A 381 26.25 -10.24 13.26
CA ILE A 381 25.22 -10.10 14.31
C ILE A 381 24.05 -11.05 14.03
N VAL A 382 23.57 -11.15 12.80
CA VAL A 382 22.50 -12.08 12.42
C VAL A 382 22.94 -13.55 12.65
N GLU A 383 24.18 -13.88 12.33
CA GLU A 383 24.75 -15.21 12.57
C GLU A 383 24.76 -15.56 14.06
N GLU A 384 25.13 -14.64 14.93
CA GLU A 384 25.10 -14.86 16.38
C GLU A 384 23.66 -14.94 16.93
N ILE A 385 22.72 -14.13 16.42
CA ILE A 385 21.30 -14.24 16.74
C ILE A 385 20.80 -15.64 16.36
N ASN A 386 21.13 -16.11 15.17
CA ASN A 386 20.76 -17.43 14.68
C ASN A 386 21.34 -18.55 15.57
N ARG A 387 22.63 -18.46 15.91
CA ARG A 387 23.30 -19.46 16.77
C ARG A 387 22.58 -19.61 18.10
N ARG A 388 22.30 -18.50 18.77
CA ARG A 388 21.59 -18.49 20.06
C ARG A 388 20.16 -19.01 19.93
N PHE A 389 19.47 -18.63 18.89
CA PHE A 389 18.11 -19.10 18.65
C PHE A 389 18.05 -20.61 18.32
N VAL A 390 18.99 -21.12 17.56
CA VAL A 390 19.11 -22.56 17.31
C VAL A 390 19.38 -23.33 18.61
N GLU A 391 20.23 -22.82 19.51
CA GLU A 391 20.44 -23.42 20.84
C GLU A 391 19.13 -23.44 21.66
N GLU A 392 18.34 -22.41 21.60
CA GLU A 392 17.04 -22.35 22.26
C GLU A 392 16.04 -23.37 21.69
N ILE A 393 15.99 -23.52 20.35
CA ILE A 393 15.18 -24.56 19.70
C ILE A 393 15.63 -25.95 20.16
N GLN A 394 16.93 -26.20 20.18
CA GLN A 394 17.49 -27.51 20.58
C GLN A 394 17.22 -27.83 22.07
N LYS A 395 17.25 -26.84 22.94
CA LYS A 395 16.88 -27.00 24.36
C LYS A 395 15.39 -27.33 24.51
N ARG A 396 14.52 -26.68 23.71
CA ARG A 396 13.08 -26.91 23.82
C ARG A 396 12.62 -28.21 23.14
N TYR A 397 13.30 -28.60 22.07
CA TYR A 397 12.98 -29.77 21.23
C TYR A 397 14.23 -30.66 21.06
N PRO A 398 14.71 -31.31 22.10
CA PRO A 398 15.97 -32.09 22.04
C PRO A 398 15.95 -33.13 20.93
N GLY A 399 17.00 -33.15 20.10
CA GLY A 399 17.15 -34.11 19.02
C GLY A 399 16.25 -33.86 17.77
N ASN A 400 15.40 -32.88 17.79
CA ASN A 400 14.49 -32.59 16.67
C ASN A 400 15.13 -31.65 15.64
N GLN A 401 15.88 -32.23 14.70
CA GLN A 401 16.54 -31.49 13.62
C GLN A 401 15.56 -30.84 12.64
N GLU A 402 14.34 -31.38 12.49
CA GLU A 402 13.30 -30.83 11.64
C GLU A 402 12.80 -29.46 12.14
N LYS A 403 12.66 -29.29 13.45
CA LYS A 403 12.33 -27.98 14.05
C LYS A 403 13.44 -26.96 13.78
N VAL A 404 14.71 -27.36 13.91
CA VAL A 404 15.84 -26.49 13.56
C VAL A 404 15.79 -26.08 12.10
N ARG A 405 15.61 -27.05 11.18
CA ARG A 405 15.48 -26.79 9.75
C ARG A 405 14.36 -25.78 9.41
N LYS A 406 13.22 -25.95 10.04
CA LYS A 406 12.05 -25.09 9.79
C LYS A 406 12.16 -23.70 10.38
N MET A 407 12.82 -23.55 11.52
CA MET A 407 12.77 -22.31 12.30
C MET A 407 14.05 -21.48 12.25
N ALA A 408 15.20 -22.06 11.97
CA ALA A 408 16.47 -21.33 11.94
C ALA A 408 16.40 -20.10 11.04
N ILE A 409 17.03 -19.01 11.44
CA ILE A 409 17.10 -17.76 10.65
C ILE A 409 17.99 -17.98 9.43
N ILE A 410 19.15 -18.59 9.63
CA ILE A 410 20.08 -18.96 8.56
C ILE A 410 19.98 -20.47 8.33
N TYR A 411 19.58 -20.84 7.14
CA TYR A 411 19.48 -22.23 6.72
C TYR A 411 19.61 -22.35 5.21
N ASP A 412 20.22 -23.44 4.73
CA ASP A 412 20.41 -23.75 3.31
C ASP A 412 21.00 -22.58 2.49
N GLY A 413 22.04 -21.97 3.05
CA GLY A 413 22.75 -20.86 2.39
C GLY A 413 21.99 -19.54 2.31
N GLN A 414 20.89 -19.39 3.06
CA GLN A 414 20.03 -18.21 3.00
C GLN A 414 19.72 -17.63 4.39
N VAL A 415 19.56 -16.32 4.44
CA VAL A 415 19.03 -15.56 5.57
C VAL A 415 17.54 -15.37 5.38
N ARG A 416 16.73 -15.93 6.26
CA ARG A 416 15.26 -15.86 6.21
C ARG A 416 14.76 -14.70 7.04
N MET A 417 14.34 -13.64 6.36
CA MET A 417 14.05 -12.35 7.02
C MET A 417 12.82 -12.40 7.94
N ALA A 418 11.76 -13.10 7.56
CA ALA A 418 10.60 -13.26 8.44
C ALA A 418 10.97 -13.94 9.79
N HIS A 419 11.86 -14.93 9.76
CA HIS A 419 12.34 -15.60 10.96
C HIS A 419 13.12 -14.64 11.87
N LEU A 420 14.00 -13.82 11.28
CA LEU A 420 14.72 -12.79 12.03
C LEU A 420 13.75 -11.76 12.64
N ALA A 421 12.76 -11.32 11.89
CA ALA A 421 11.75 -10.38 12.36
C ALA A 421 10.95 -10.94 13.55
N ILE A 422 10.52 -12.19 13.50
CA ILE A 422 9.78 -12.86 14.58
C ILE A 422 10.65 -12.99 15.83
N VAL A 423 11.88 -13.46 15.69
CA VAL A 423 12.79 -13.67 16.81
C VAL A 423 13.17 -12.36 17.49
N GLY A 424 13.40 -11.31 16.70
CA GLY A 424 13.83 -10.00 17.19
C GLY A 424 12.71 -9.07 17.66
N SER A 425 11.45 -9.46 17.56
CA SER A 425 10.31 -8.61 17.89
C SER A 425 9.59 -9.05 19.15
N TYR A 426 8.99 -8.10 19.86
CA TYR A 426 8.09 -8.40 21.00
C TYR A 426 6.66 -8.70 20.58
N SER A 427 6.27 -8.32 19.38
CA SER A 427 4.94 -8.54 18.81
C SER A 427 5.03 -8.90 17.33
N VAL A 428 4.23 -9.89 16.94
CA VAL A 428 4.04 -10.33 15.55
C VAL A 428 2.55 -10.34 15.31
N ASN A 429 2.07 -9.50 14.39
CA ASN A 429 0.65 -9.50 14.06
C ASN A 429 0.35 -9.82 12.60
N GLY A 430 -0.77 -10.49 12.39
CA GLY A 430 -1.45 -10.56 11.12
C GLY A 430 -2.36 -9.35 10.90
N VAL A 431 -2.97 -9.25 9.72
CA VAL A 431 -3.71 -8.06 9.27
C VAL A 431 -5.19 -8.29 9.00
N ALA A 432 -5.67 -9.50 9.25
CA ALA A 432 -7.08 -9.89 9.29
C ALA A 432 -7.20 -11.15 10.16
N LYS A 433 -8.40 -11.41 10.67
CA LYS A 433 -8.67 -12.56 11.54
C LYS A 433 -8.27 -13.89 10.88
N LEU A 434 -8.76 -14.15 9.66
CA LEU A 434 -8.40 -15.37 8.92
C LEU A 434 -6.90 -15.45 8.64
N HIS A 435 -6.27 -14.35 8.23
CA HIS A 435 -4.83 -14.30 7.99
C HIS A 435 -4.04 -14.71 9.23
N THR A 436 -4.37 -14.15 10.38
CA THR A 436 -3.70 -14.46 11.64
C THR A 436 -3.87 -15.94 12.01
N GLU A 437 -5.08 -16.50 11.84
CA GLU A 437 -5.32 -17.93 12.07
C GLU A 437 -4.48 -18.82 11.14
N ILE A 438 -4.33 -18.44 9.86
CA ILE A 438 -3.48 -19.18 8.91
C ILE A 438 -2.01 -19.10 9.32
N LEU A 439 -1.53 -17.93 9.76
CA LEU A 439 -0.17 -17.79 10.28
C LEU A 439 0.09 -18.71 11.49
N GLU A 440 -0.81 -18.71 12.46
CA GLU A 440 -0.69 -19.48 13.69
C GLU A 440 -0.82 -20.99 13.49
N LYS A 441 -1.70 -21.43 12.58
CA LYS A 441 -2.02 -22.84 12.38
C LYS A 441 -1.23 -23.51 11.25
N GLN A 442 -0.72 -22.72 10.29
CA GLN A 442 -0.07 -23.22 9.08
C GLN A 442 1.35 -22.62 8.91
N GLU A 443 1.44 -21.41 8.39
CA GLU A 443 2.68 -20.85 7.85
C GLU A 443 3.77 -20.61 8.92
N LEU A 444 3.40 -20.12 10.09
CA LEU A 444 4.30 -19.82 11.21
C LEU A 444 3.99 -20.66 12.46
N ARG A 445 3.37 -21.80 12.26
CA ARG A 445 2.93 -22.67 13.33
C ARG A 445 4.03 -23.00 14.36
N ASP A 446 5.22 -23.35 13.89
CA ASP A 446 6.33 -23.70 14.77
C ASP A 446 6.75 -22.55 15.68
N PHE A 447 6.73 -21.32 15.16
CA PHE A 447 6.98 -20.10 15.94
C PHE A 447 5.84 -19.79 16.91
N TYR A 448 4.60 -19.98 16.49
CA TYR A 448 3.45 -19.80 17.37
C TYR A 448 3.45 -20.81 18.53
N GLU A 449 3.74 -22.08 18.28
CA GLU A 449 3.87 -23.10 19.34
C GLU A 449 4.99 -22.76 20.35
N MET A 450 6.06 -22.14 19.88
CA MET A 450 7.20 -21.77 20.73
C MET A 450 6.99 -20.46 21.49
N MET A 451 6.35 -19.46 20.83
CA MET A 451 6.23 -18.10 21.32
C MET A 451 4.81 -17.54 21.12
N PRO A 452 3.75 -18.22 21.62
CA PRO A 452 2.36 -17.84 21.35
C PRO A 452 2.02 -16.43 21.82
N GLN A 453 2.68 -15.92 22.84
CA GLN A 453 2.47 -14.60 23.43
C GLN A 453 2.83 -13.44 22.49
N LYS A 454 3.64 -13.68 21.47
CA LYS A 454 3.99 -12.65 20.47
C LYS A 454 2.89 -12.40 19.44
N PHE A 455 2.08 -13.43 19.16
CA PHE A 455 1.13 -13.44 18.03
C PHE A 455 -0.19 -12.78 18.41
N ASN A 456 -0.66 -11.91 17.54
CA ASN A 456 -1.95 -11.25 17.67
C ASN A 456 -2.47 -10.80 16.31
N ASN A 457 -3.78 -10.44 16.26
CA ASN A 457 -4.41 -9.89 15.07
C ASN A 457 -4.67 -8.40 15.21
N LYS A 458 -4.37 -7.66 14.16
CA LYS A 458 -4.80 -6.27 13.97
C LYS A 458 -5.42 -6.14 12.59
N THR A 459 -6.73 -6.24 12.52
CA THR A 459 -7.45 -6.09 11.24
C THR A 459 -7.17 -4.72 10.65
N ASN A 460 -6.77 -4.68 9.38
CA ASN A 460 -6.49 -3.46 8.65
C ASN A 460 -7.71 -2.53 8.61
N GLY A 461 -7.47 -1.30 8.29
CA GLY A 461 -8.47 -0.28 8.10
C GLY A 461 -8.00 0.79 7.10
N ILE A 462 -8.91 1.66 6.75
CA ILE A 462 -8.71 2.79 5.84
C ILE A 462 -9.10 4.09 6.50
N THR A 463 -8.54 5.22 6.07
CA THR A 463 -8.99 6.53 6.56
C THR A 463 -10.23 6.99 5.81
N GLN A 464 -11.30 7.23 6.55
CA GLN A 464 -12.56 7.78 6.02
C GLN A 464 -12.40 9.23 5.54
N ARG A 465 -11.41 9.94 6.01
CA ARG A 465 -11.12 11.32 5.57
C ARG A 465 -10.73 11.35 4.11
N ARG A 466 -9.82 10.49 3.66
CA ARG A 466 -9.44 10.39 2.24
C ARG A 466 -10.54 9.72 1.40
N PHE A 467 -11.04 8.56 1.82
CA PHE A 467 -11.86 7.70 0.96
C PHE A 467 -13.36 7.97 1.01
N LEU A 468 -13.82 8.83 1.89
CA LEU A 468 -15.21 9.31 1.92
C LEU A 468 -15.29 10.83 1.92
N LEU A 469 -14.71 11.51 2.92
CA LEU A 469 -14.82 12.96 3.04
C LEU A 469 -14.23 13.70 1.84
N HIS A 470 -13.03 13.34 1.41
CA HIS A 470 -12.37 13.91 0.24
C HIS A 470 -12.81 13.25 -1.08
N GLY A 471 -12.85 11.92 -1.13
CA GLY A 471 -13.09 11.16 -2.38
C GLY A 471 -14.54 11.18 -2.85
N ASN A 472 -15.51 11.36 -1.95
CA ASN A 472 -16.94 11.33 -2.26
C ASN A 472 -17.70 12.41 -1.47
N PRO A 473 -17.46 13.70 -1.78
CA PRO A 473 -18.03 14.80 -1.00
C PRO A 473 -19.54 14.82 -0.98
N MET A 474 -20.22 14.45 -2.08
CA MET A 474 -21.68 14.38 -2.11
C MET A 474 -22.25 13.36 -1.11
N LEU A 475 -21.60 12.20 -1.00
CA LEU A 475 -22.00 11.19 -0.02
C LEU A 475 -21.67 11.64 1.41
N ALA A 476 -20.49 12.25 1.60
CA ALA A 476 -20.08 12.78 2.90
C ALA A 476 -21.06 13.86 3.42
N ASP A 477 -21.47 14.79 2.56
CA ASP A 477 -22.46 15.82 2.88
C ASP A 477 -23.81 15.21 3.26
N TRP A 478 -24.28 14.25 2.45
CA TRP A 478 -25.53 13.54 2.71
C TRP A 478 -25.51 12.78 4.06
N ILE A 479 -24.41 12.09 4.36
CA ILE A 479 -24.23 11.41 5.63
C ILE A 479 -24.25 12.42 6.79
N THR A 480 -23.52 13.52 6.66
CA THR A 480 -23.47 14.57 7.68
C THR A 480 -24.84 15.21 7.94
N ASP A 481 -25.62 15.44 6.88
CA ASP A 481 -27.01 15.92 7.01
C ASP A 481 -27.92 14.94 7.79
N LYS A 482 -27.70 13.63 7.64
CA LYS A 482 -28.53 12.61 8.29
C LYS A 482 -28.13 12.32 9.73
N ILE A 483 -26.82 12.26 10.03
CA ILE A 483 -26.33 11.75 11.32
C ILE A 483 -25.34 12.68 12.05
N GLY A 484 -25.03 13.86 11.50
CA GLY A 484 -23.99 14.77 12.01
C GLY A 484 -22.60 14.40 11.54
N ASP A 485 -21.59 15.16 11.95
CA ASP A 485 -20.20 15.09 11.48
C ASP A 485 -19.27 14.21 12.33
N GLU A 486 -19.78 13.64 13.43
CA GLU A 486 -18.97 12.82 14.35
C GLU A 486 -18.26 11.64 13.65
N TRP A 487 -18.82 11.12 12.56
CA TRP A 487 -18.25 10.00 11.81
C TRP A 487 -16.86 10.31 11.21
N ILE A 488 -16.53 11.57 10.98
CA ILE A 488 -15.25 11.98 10.39
C ILE A 488 -14.07 11.58 11.28
N THR A 489 -14.24 11.63 12.60
CA THR A 489 -13.23 11.26 13.60
C THR A 489 -13.56 9.99 14.38
N ASP A 490 -14.77 9.46 14.21
CA ASP A 490 -15.23 8.19 14.81
C ASP A 490 -16.18 7.48 13.83
N LEU A 491 -15.62 6.66 12.95
CA LEU A 491 -16.42 5.99 11.92
C LEU A 491 -17.44 4.99 12.49
N SER A 492 -17.36 4.60 13.76
CA SER A 492 -18.39 3.77 14.40
C SER A 492 -19.78 4.44 14.37
N LYS A 493 -19.81 5.76 14.34
CA LYS A 493 -21.05 6.56 14.26
C LYS A 493 -21.82 6.38 12.95
N ILE A 494 -21.15 5.92 11.88
CA ILE A 494 -21.81 5.70 10.59
C ILE A 494 -22.93 4.66 10.67
N LYS A 495 -22.89 3.80 11.69
CA LYS A 495 -23.94 2.82 11.97
C LYS A 495 -25.31 3.47 12.18
N LYS A 496 -25.36 4.75 12.59
CA LYS A 496 -26.61 5.52 12.71
C LYS A 496 -27.39 5.58 11.39
N LEU A 497 -26.73 5.42 10.23
CA LEU A 497 -27.41 5.35 8.92
C LEU A 497 -28.38 4.18 8.80
N SER A 498 -28.23 3.13 9.61
CA SER A 498 -29.07 1.93 9.53
C SER A 498 -30.57 2.22 9.70
N VAL A 499 -30.92 3.32 10.37
CA VAL A 499 -32.32 3.71 10.56
C VAL A 499 -33.01 4.26 9.30
N TYR A 500 -32.18 4.63 8.28
CA TYR A 500 -32.66 5.24 7.03
C TYR A 500 -32.73 4.27 5.86
N VAL A 501 -32.26 3.03 6.03
CA VAL A 501 -32.09 2.09 4.91
C VAL A 501 -33.40 1.63 4.27
N ASP A 502 -34.50 1.69 5.03
CA ASP A 502 -35.85 1.35 4.54
C ASP A 502 -36.68 2.58 4.13
N ASP A 503 -36.13 3.78 4.23
CA ASP A 503 -36.78 5.02 3.78
C ASP A 503 -36.56 5.21 2.27
N GLU A 504 -37.67 5.21 1.51
CA GLU A 504 -37.62 5.30 0.03
C GLU A 504 -36.95 6.59 -0.48
N LYS A 505 -37.16 7.71 0.24
CA LYS A 505 -36.55 8.99 -0.12
C LYS A 505 -35.03 8.92 0.06
N CYS A 506 -34.58 8.39 1.19
CA CYS A 506 -33.15 8.20 1.46
C CYS A 506 -32.51 7.25 0.46
N GLN A 507 -33.20 6.18 0.07
CA GLN A 507 -32.75 5.25 -0.97
C GLN A 507 -32.55 5.97 -2.32
N GLN A 508 -33.52 6.79 -2.72
CA GLN A 508 -33.42 7.58 -3.97
C GLN A 508 -32.28 8.59 -3.90
N GLU A 509 -32.13 9.32 -2.79
CA GLU A 509 -31.06 10.29 -2.59
C GLU A 509 -29.68 9.60 -2.70
N PHE A 510 -29.50 8.46 -2.03
CA PHE A 510 -28.28 7.69 -2.03
C PHE A 510 -27.91 7.17 -3.42
N MET A 511 -28.88 6.61 -4.15
CA MET A 511 -28.65 6.10 -5.50
C MET A 511 -28.45 7.23 -6.52
N ASN A 512 -29.05 8.39 -6.29
CA ASN A 512 -28.80 9.57 -7.12
C ASN A 512 -27.36 10.08 -6.96
N ILE A 513 -26.83 10.09 -5.74
CA ILE A 513 -25.41 10.40 -5.48
C ILE A 513 -24.52 9.39 -6.24
N LYS A 514 -24.80 8.10 -6.14
CA LYS A 514 -24.07 7.06 -6.90
C LYS A 514 -24.11 7.35 -8.40
N TYR A 515 -25.27 7.69 -8.94
CA TYR A 515 -25.42 8.00 -10.35
C TYR A 515 -24.55 9.19 -10.79
N HIS A 516 -24.51 10.26 -9.99
CA HIS A 516 -23.62 11.40 -10.27
C HIS A 516 -22.13 11.02 -10.24
N ASN A 517 -21.72 10.16 -9.30
CA ASN A 517 -20.36 9.63 -9.29
C ASN A 517 -20.08 8.75 -10.52
N LYS A 518 -21.07 7.98 -10.98
CA LYS A 518 -20.95 7.19 -12.23
C LYS A 518 -20.83 8.08 -13.47
N LEU A 519 -21.56 9.19 -13.53
CA LEU A 519 -21.40 10.20 -14.59
C LEU A 519 -19.98 10.79 -14.60
N ARG A 520 -19.43 11.10 -13.41
CA ARG A 520 -18.07 11.61 -13.29
C ARG A 520 -17.04 10.60 -13.78
N LEU A 521 -17.17 9.32 -13.41
CA LEU A 521 -16.29 8.25 -13.90
C LEU A 521 -16.47 8.01 -15.40
N ALA A 522 -17.70 8.01 -15.92
CA ALA A 522 -17.97 7.87 -17.35
C ALA A 522 -17.29 8.98 -18.17
N LYS A 523 -17.33 10.21 -17.68
CA LYS A 523 -16.60 11.34 -18.27
C LYS A 523 -15.08 11.09 -18.27
N TYR A 524 -14.53 10.67 -17.13
CA TYR A 524 -13.11 10.33 -17.01
C TYR A 524 -12.69 9.25 -18.02
N ILE A 525 -13.49 8.17 -18.13
CA ILE A 525 -13.25 7.08 -19.08
C ILE A 525 -13.30 7.61 -20.52
N LYS A 526 -14.27 8.46 -20.85
CA LYS A 526 -14.36 9.08 -22.20
C LYS A 526 -13.12 9.90 -22.55
N GLU A 527 -12.66 10.72 -21.61
CA GLU A 527 -11.51 11.61 -21.80
C GLU A 527 -10.18 10.84 -21.92
N HIS A 528 -10.02 9.74 -21.16
CA HIS A 528 -8.75 9.00 -21.07
C HIS A 528 -8.72 7.74 -21.96
N ASN A 529 -9.84 7.07 -22.14
CA ASN A 529 -9.92 5.83 -22.92
C ASN A 529 -10.64 6.01 -24.27
N GLY A 530 -11.34 7.11 -24.48
CA GLY A 530 -12.15 7.32 -25.68
C GLY A 530 -13.41 6.46 -25.77
N ILE A 531 -13.76 5.75 -24.69
CA ILE A 531 -14.88 4.80 -24.64
C ILE A 531 -16.11 5.49 -24.04
N ASP A 532 -17.26 5.38 -24.74
CA ASP A 532 -18.54 5.78 -24.21
C ASP A 532 -19.12 4.64 -23.37
N VAL A 533 -19.37 4.90 -22.08
CA VAL A 533 -20.01 3.97 -21.16
C VAL A 533 -21.35 4.52 -20.69
N ASP A 534 -22.36 3.66 -20.61
CA ASP A 534 -23.67 4.04 -20.09
C ASP A 534 -23.60 4.08 -18.54
N PRO A 535 -23.81 5.23 -17.90
CA PRO A 535 -23.82 5.33 -16.45
C PRO A 535 -24.98 4.58 -15.78
N ARG A 536 -25.97 4.12 -16.55
CA ARG A 536 -27.05 3.24 -16.05
C ARG A 536 -26.67 1.77 -16.05
N SER A 537 -25.59 1.38 -16.75
CA SER A 537 -25.05 0.02 -16.68
C SER A 537 -24.51 -0.28 -15.29
N ILE A 538 -24.41 -1.56 -14.94
CA ILE A 538 -23.73 -1.96 -13.72
C ILE A 538 -22.23 -1.67 -13.87
N PHE A 539 -21.66 -0.85 -12.97
CA PHE A 539 -20.21 -0.63 -12.90
C PHE A 539 -19.59 -1.70 -12.02
N ASP A 540 -19.04 -2.71 -12.69
CA ASP A 540 -18.39 -3.87 -12.08
C ASP A 540 -16.87 -3.65 -12.10
N VAL A 541 -16.27 -3.51 -10.91
CA VAL A 541 -14.94 -2.90 -10.78
C VAL A 541 -13.96 -3.83 -10.09
N GLN A 542 -12.83 -4.09 -10.76
CA GLN A 542 -11.66 -4.74 -10.18
C GLN A 542 -10.43 -3.86 -10.36
N VAL A 543 -10.05 -3.12 -9.33
CA VAL A 543 -8.88 -2.24 -9.34
C VAL A 543 -7.96 -2.59 -8.18
N LYS A 544 -6.82 -3.14 -8.53
CA LYS A 544 -5.78 -3.61 -7.61
C LYS A 544 -4.53 -4.00 -8.40
N ARG A 545 -3.39 -4.16 -7.72
CA ARG A 545 -2.18 -4.70 -8.34
C ARG A 545 -2.50 -6.01 -9.06
N LEU A 546 -1.94 -6.23 -10.25
CA LEU A 546 -2.12 -7.47 -10.96
C LEU A 546 -1.23 -8.56 -10.39
N HIS A 547 -1.86 -9.62 -9.92
CA HIS A 547 -1.21 -10.85 -9.47
C HIS A 547 -2.13 -12.04 -9.74
N GLU A 548 -1.56 -13.20 -10.04
CA GLU A 548 -2.35 -14.38 -10.39
C GLU A 548 -3.33 -14.81 -9.28
N TYR A 549 -2.95 -14.69 -7.99
CA TYR A 549 -3.83 -15.05 -6.89
C TYR A 549 -5.04 -14.13 -6.71
N LYS A 550 -4.99 -12.88 -7.21
CA LYS A 550 -6.10 -11.92 -7.20
C LYS A 550 -7.14 -12.22 -8.29
N ARG A 551 -6.78 -13.09 -9.18
CA ARG A 551 -7.63 -13.72 -10.22
C ARG A 551 -8.31 -12.74 -11.19
N GLN A 552 -7.64 -11.67 -11.59
CA GLN A 552 -8.11 -10.83 -12.70
C GLN A 552 -8.35 -11.67 -13.95
N LEU A 553 -7.57 -12.74 -14.13
CA LEU A 553 -7.77 -13.71 -15.22
C LEU A 553 -9.16 -14.36 -15.14
N MET A 554 -9.62 -14.76 -13.96
CA MET A 554 -10.97 -15.34 -13.81
C MET A 554 -12.06 -14.36 -14.23
N ASN A 555 -11.91 -13.09 -13.88
CA ASN A 555 -12.84 -12.03 -14.27
C ASN A 555 -12.89 -11.89 -15.80
N ILE A 556 -11.75 -11.74 -16.47
CA ILE A 556 -11.77 -11.57 -17.94
C ILE A 556 -12.24 -12.84 -18.67
N LEU A 557 -11.94 -14.03 -18.15
CA LEU A 557 -12.48 -15.28 -18.71
C LEU A 557 -14.02 -15.31 -18.58
N HIS A 558 -14.58 -14.83 -17.47
CA HIS A 558 -16.02 -14.69 -17.32
C HIS A 558 -16.62 -13.68 -18.32
N VAL A 559 -15.95 -12.55 -18.53
CA VAL A 559 -16.37 -11.58 -19.57
C VAL A 559 -16.41 -12.23 -20.95
N MET A 560 -15.41 -13.03 -21.30
CA MET A 560 -15.37 -13.78 -22.54
C MET A 560 -16.53 -14.79 -22.64
N TYR A 561 -16.81 -15.48 -21.53
CA TYR A 561 -17.96 -16.40 -21.43
C TYR A 561 -19.28 -15.69 -21.64
N LEU A 562 -19.52 -14.57 -20.99
CA LEU A 562 -20.73 -13.76 -21.13
C LEU A 562 -20.87 -13.19 -22.54
N TYR A 563 -19.76 -12.77 -23.16
CA TYR A 563 -19.72 -12.34 -24.55
C TYR A 563 -20.10 -13.46 -25.51
N ASN A 564 -19.59 -14.68 -25.30
CA ASN A 564 -19.99 -15.84 -26.11
C ASN A 564 -21.48 -16.12 -26.02
N GLN A 565 -22.09 -16.00 -24.83
CA GLN A 565 -23.54 -16.16 -24.67
C GLN A 565 -24.32 -15.10 -25.46
N LEU A 566 -23.87 -13.85 -25.43
CA LEU A 566 -24.48 -12.75 -26.22
C LEU A 566 -24.30 -12.92 -27.73
N LYS A 567 -23.20 -13.51 -28.19
CA LYS A 567 -23.02 -13.85 -29.61
C LYS A 567 -23.98 -14.94 -30.05
N ASP A 568 -24.24 -15.91 -29.19
CA ASP A 568 -25.19 -16.99 -29.45
C ASP A 568 -26.65 -16.50 -29.35
N ASN A 569 -26.95 -15.57 -28.44
CA ASN A 569 -28.25 -14.95 -28.25
C ASN A 569 -28.14 -13.42 -27.99
N PRO A 570 -28.06 -12.58 -29.04
CA PRO A 570 -27.96 -11.14 -28.88
C PRO A 570 -29.15 -10.47 -28.16
N ASN A 571 -30.29 -11.15 -28.10
CA ASN A 571 -31.50 -10.70 -27.40
C ASN A 571 -31.59 -11.18 -25.96
N MET A 572 -30.55 -11.81 -25.43
CA MET A 572 -30.51 -12.24 -24.05
C MET A 572 -30.84 -11.07 -23.11
N ASP A 573 -31.78 -11.29 -22.17
CA ASP A 573 -32.20 -10.25 -21.22
C ASP A 573 -31.21 -10.15 -20.06
N ILE A 574 -30.25 -9.25 -20.22
CA ILE A 574 -29.27 -8.87 -19.18
C ILE A 574 -29.29 -7.38 -18.99
N VAL A 575 -28.99 -6.94 -17.76
CA VAL A 575 -28.69 -5.55 -17.46
C VAL A 575 -27.36 -5.18 -18.13
N PRO A 576 -27.28 -4.09 -18.90
CA PRO A 576 -26.01 -3.63 -19.45
C PRO A 576 -24.94 -3.51 -18.35
N ARG A 577 -23.73 -3.98 -18.65
CA ARG A 577 -22.63 -4.05 -17.69
C ARG A 577 -21.34 -3.47 -18.26
N THR A 578 -20.69 -2.66 -17.46
CA THR A 578 -19.37 -2.13 -17.75
C THR A 578 -18.38 -2.73 -16.76
N PHE A 579 -17.49 -3.57 -17.28
CA PHE A 579 -16.39 -4.16 -16.50
C PHE A 579 -15.20 -3.21 -16.53
N ILE A 580 -14.79 -2.73 -15.34
CA ILE A 580 -13.74 -1.75 -15.19
C ILE A 580 -12.56 -2.38 -14.48
N PHE A 581 -11.41 -2.42 -15.16
CA PHE A 581 -10.14 -2.90 -14.63
C PHE A 581 -9.17 -1.75 -14.42
N GLY A 582 -8.33 -1.88 -13.43
CA GLY A 582 -7.17 -1.03 -13.23
C GLY A 582 -6.11 -1.82 -12.47
N ALA A 583 -4.92 -1.94 -13.03
CA ALA A 583 -3.89 -2.79 -12.46
C ALA A 583 -2.51 -2.44 -13.01
N LYS A 584 -1.53 -2.39 -12.11
CA LYS A 584 -0.11 -2.40 -12.51
C LYS A 584 0.47 -3.79 -12.22
N ALA A 585 1.18 -4.34 -13.21
CA ALA A 585 1.96 -5.56 -13.04
C ALA A 585 3.43 -5.22 -12.73
N ALA A 586 4.09 -6.03 -11.91
CA ALA A 586 5.53 -5.90 -11.73
C ALA A 586 6.24 -6.05 -13.10
N ALA A 587 7.27 -5.22 -13.35
CA ALA A 587 7.94 -5.14 -14.66
C ALA A 587 8.48 -6.49 -15.16
N GLY A 588 8.98 -7.33 -14.26
CA GLY A 588 9.50 -8.67 -14.56
C GLY A 588 8.45 -9.79 -14.57
N TYR A 589 7.19 -9.50 -14.25
CA TYR A 589 6.13 -10.50 -14.14
C TYR A 589 5.42 -10.71 -15.49
N LYS A 590 5.98 -11.52 -16.33
CA LYS A 590 5.53 -11.72 -17.72
C LYS A 590 4.06 -12.14 -17.84
N ARG A 591 3.61 -13.13 -17.06
CA ARG A 591 2.22 -13.62 -17.12
C ARG A 591 1.21 -12.58 -16.65
N ALA A 592 1.55 -11.80 -15.66
CA ALA A 592 0.72 -10.67 -15.21
C ALA A 592 0.60 -9.60 -16.32
N LYS A 593 1.69 -9.26 -16.97
CA LYS A 593 1.68 -8.33 -18.12
C LYS A 593 0.90 -8.89 -19.30
N LEU A 594 0.99 -10.19 -19.57
CA LEU A 594 0.20 -10.87 -20.60
C LEU A 594 -1.31 -10.87 -20.28
N THR A 595 -1.68 -10.96 -19.02
CA THR A 595 -3.07 -10.84 -18.56
C THR A 595 -3.63 -9.42 -18.84
N ILE A 596 -2.83 -8.38 -18.65
CA ILE A 596 -3.20 -7.01 -19.05
C ILE A 596 -3.45 -6.94 -20.56
N LYS A 597 -2.57 -7.54 -21.35
CA LYS A 597 -2.76 -7.61 -22.82
C LYS A 597 -4.04 -8.37 -23.18
N LEU A 598 -4.36 -9.46 -22.50
CA LEU A 598 -5.61 -10.19 -22.72
C LEU A 598 -6.84 -9.30 -22.44
N ILE A 599 -6.86 -8.61 -21.32
CA ILE A 599 -7.96 -7.70 -20.95
C ILE A 599 -8.18 -6.65 -22.06
N ASN A 600 -7.11 -6.01 -22.52
CA ASN A 600 -7.21 -5.00 -23.58
C ASN A 600 -7.62 -5.60 -24.94
N SER A 601 -7.15 -6.80 -25.28
CA SER A 601 -7.54 -7.50 -26.51
C SER A 601 -9.01 -7.89 -26.51
N VAL A 602 -9.52 -8.36 -25.37
CA VAL A 602 -10.96 -8.64 -25.19
C VAL A 602 -11.78 -7.35 -25.26
N ALA A 603 -11.30 -6.28 -24.63
CA ALA A 603 -11.94 -4.97 -24.69
C ALA A 603 -12.08 -4.46 -26.14
N ASP A 604 -11.04 -4.57 -26.94
CA ASP A 604 -11.06 -4.14 -28.34
C ASP A 604 -12.13 -4.89 -29.16
N VAL A 605 -12.27 -6.20 -28.96
CA VAL A 605 -13.28 -7.00 -29.64
C VAL A 605 -14.68 -6.63 -29.18
N ILE A 606 -14.94 -6.63 -27.88
CA ILE A 606 -16.28 -6.41 -27.30
C ILE A 606 -16.78 -4.97 -27.55
N ASN A 607 -15.95 -3.99 -27.28
CA ASN A 607 -16.36 -2.57 -27.36
C ASN A 607 -16.70 -2.13 -28.79
N ASN A 608 -16.15 -2.81 -29.81
CA ASN A 608 -16.40 -2.53 -31.23
C ASN A 608 -17.49 -3.44 -31.86
N ASP A 609 -18.00 -4.43 -31.13
CA ASP A 609 -19.04 -5.32 -31.63
C ASP A 609 -20.44 -4.71 -31.44
N ARG A 610 -21.01 -4.21 -32.56
CA ARG A 610 -22.36 -3.64 -32.56
C ARG A 610 -23.47 -4.69 -32.42
N SER A 611 -23.17 -5.98 -32.68
CA SER A 611 -24.19 -7.04 -32.67
C SER A 611 -24.75 -7.36 -31.28
N ILE A 612 -24.01 -6.99 -30.20
CA ILE A 612 -24.44 -7.17 -28.81
C ILE A 612 -25.19 -5.95 -28.23
N ASN A 613 -25.49 -4.93 -29.07
CA ASN A 613 -26.28 -3.76 -28.68
C ASN A 613 -25.72 -2.97 -27.48
N GLY A 614 -24.42 -2.95 -27.29
CA GLY A 614 -23.76 -2.23 -26.20
C GLY A 614 -24.01 -2.80 -24.79
N LYS A 615 -24.51 -4.03 -24.70
CA LYS A 615 -24.80 -4.69 -23.40
C LYS A 615 -23.57 -4.95 -22.56
N LEU A 616 -22.40 -5.04 -23.17
CA LEU A 616 -21.12 -5.19 -22.50
C LEU A 616 -20.15 -4.09 -22.94
N LYS A 617 -19.42 -3.56 -21.98
CA LYS A 617 -18.23 -2.75 -22.18
C LYS A 617 -17.12 -3.22 -21.26
N VAL A 618 -15.88 -3.15 -21.74
CA VAL A 618 -14.69 -3.46 -20.97
C VAL A 618 -13.75 -2.27 -21.02
N VAL A 619 -13.33 -1.80 -19.86
CA VAL A 619 -12.47 -0.63 -19.72
C VAL A 619 -11.26 -1.01 -18.88
N PHE A 620 -10.07 -0.73 -19.37
CA PHE A 620 -8.83 -0.79 -18.60
C PHE A 620 -8.36 0.63 -18.30
N ILE A 621 -8.47 1.06 -17.04
CA ILE A 621 -8.02 2.39 -16.61
C ILE A 621 -6.49 2.35 -16.45
N GLU A 622 -5.83 3.13 -17.30
CA GLU A 622 -4.38 3.28 -17.32
C GLU A 622 -3.88 3.97 -16.05
N ASP A 623 -2.72 3.55 -15.59
CA ASP A 623 -2.00 4.16 -14.47
C ASP A 623 -2.84 4.31 -13.19
N TYR A 624 -3.45 3.21 -12.76
CA TYR A 624 -4.20 3.16 -11.52
C TYR A 624 -3.36 3.64 -10.34
N ARG A 625 -3.83 4.68 -9.66
CA ARG A 625 -3.17 5.35 -8.53
C ARG A 625 -4.21 5.97 -7.60
N VAL A 626 -3.78 6.53 -6.46
CA VAL A 626 -4.72 7.07 -5.44
C VAL A 626 -5.66 8.13 -6.02
N SER A 627 -5.16 9.06 -6.82
CA SER A 627 -5.96 10.17 -7.33
C SER A 627 -7.10 9.74 -8.27
N ASN A 628 -6.90 8.71 -9.13
CA ASN A 628 -8.01 8.18 -9.92
C ASN A 628 -8.83 7.11 -9.19
N ALA A 629 -8.23 6.43 -8.21
CA ALA A 629 -8.91 5.46 -7.35
C ALA A 629 -10.10 6.08 -6.60
N GLU A 630 -9.97 7.29 -6.09
CA GLU A 630 -11.05 8.01 -5.37
C GLU A 630 -12.31 8.14 -6.24
N ILE A 631 -12.15 8.50 -7.51
CA ILE A 631 -13.26 8.60 -8.47
C ILE A 631 -13.90 7.21 -8.71
N ILE A 632 -13.08 6.19 -8.80
CA ILE A 632 -13.51 4.81 -9.09
C ILE A 632 -14.29 4.24 -7.91
N PHE A 633 -13.79 4.38 -6.68
CA PHE A 633 -14.47 3.86 -5.48
C PHE A 633 -15.85 4.48 -5.28
N ALA A 634 -15.98 5.78 -5.52
CA ALA A 634 -17.24 6.50 -5.40
C ALA A 634 -18.30 6.05 -6.41
N ALA A 635 -17.87 5.59 -7.60
CA ALA A 635 -18.73 5.26 -8.72
C ALA A 635 -19.11 3.78 -8.83
N ALA A 636 -18.40 2.87 -8.16
CA ALA A 636 -18.61 1.44 -8.31
C ALA A 636 -19.96 0.96 -7.77
N ASP A 637 -20.63 0.10 -8.53
CA ASP A 637 -21.80 -0.66 -8.07
C ASP A 637 -21.36 -1.98 -7.44
N VAL A 638 -20.40 -2.66 -8.05
CA VAL A 638 -19.90 -3.99 -7.66
C VAL A 638 -18.38 -3.90 -7.43
N SER A 639 -17.97 -4.45 -6.30
CA SER A 639 -16.58 -4.58 -5.87
C SER A 639 -16.11 -6.01 -6.02
N GLU A 640 -15.15 -6.25 -6.89
CA GLU A 640 -14.56 -7.55 -7.17
C GLU A 640 -13.44 -7.89 -6.17
N GLN A 641 -13.71 -8.82 -5.26
CA GLN A 641 -12.78 -9.31 -4.24
C GLN A 641 -12.64 -10.83 -4.35
N ILE A 642 -12.11 -11.26 -5.49
CA ILE A 642 -12.20 -12.64 -5.99
C ILE A 642 -10.90 -13.45 -5.86
N SER A 643 -10.02 -13.09 -4.92
CA SER A 643 -8.79 -13.84 -4.65
C SER A 643 -9.07 -15.33 -4.38
N THR A 644 -8.08 -16.17 -4.68
CA THR A 644 -8.12 -17.56 -4.19
C THR A 644 -8.15 -17.54 -2.67
N ALA A 645 -9.13 -18.18 -2.06
CA ALA A 645 -9.28 -18.19 -0.60
C ALA A 645 -7.99 -18.69 0.06
N SER A 646 -7.59 -18.08 1.16
CA SER A 646 -6.33 -18.23 1.89
C SER A 646 -5.12 -17.48 1.31
N LYS A 647 -5.26 -16.67 0.26
CA LYS A 647 -4.10 -16.01 -0.39
C LYS A 647 -4.04 -14.50 -0.15
N GLU A 648 -5.16 -13.80 -0.06
CA GLU A 648 -5.18 -12.39 0.30
C GLU A 648 -5.12 -12.23 1.82
N ALA A 649 -4.06 -11.62 2.35
CA ALA A 649 -3.90 -11.45 3.78
C ALA A 649 -5.03 -10.60 4.41
N SER A 650 -5.37 -9.50 3.79
CA SER A 650 -6.48 -8.63 4.20
C SER A 650 -7.26 -8.09 3.01
N GLY A 651 -6.59 -7.36 2.12
CA GLY A 651 -7.19 -6.40 1.24
C GLY A 651 -7.57 -5.11 2.01
N THR A 652 -7.58 -4.00 1.30
CA THR A 652 -8.10 -2.71 1.79
C THR A 652 -9.01 -2.05 0.76
N GLY A 653 -8.88 -2.41 -0.51
CA GLY A 653 -9.81 -1.98 -1.55
C GLY A 653 -11.25 -2.38 -1.26
N ASN A 654 -11.48 -3.59 -0.74
CA ASN A 654 -12.77 -4.06 -0.27
C ASN A 654 -13.44 -3.09 0.72
N MET A 655 -12.68 -2.56 1.68
CA MET A 655 -13.18 -1.62 2.69
C MET A 655 -13.58 -0.27 2.08
N LYS A 656 -12.81 0.22 1.11
CA LYS A 656 -13.06 1.49 0.40
C LYS A 656 -14.35 1.42 -0.41
N PHE A 657 -14.54 0.31 -1.13
CA PHE A 657 -15.78 0.06 -1.87
C PHE A 657 -17.00 -0.05 -0.93
N MET A 658 -16.87 -0.80 0.16
CA MET A 658 -17.95 -0.96 1.15
C MET A 658 -18.37 0.38 1.73
N LEU A 659 -17.41 1.21 2.11
CA LEU A 659 -17.65 2.56 2.65
C LEU A 659 -18.40 3.44 1.66
N ASN A 660 -18.16 3.29 0.36
CA ASN A 660 -18.81 4.04 -0.72
C ASN A 660 -20.08 3.37 -1.27
N GLY A 661 -20.58 2.32 -0.62
CA GLY A 661 -21.86 1.69 -0.95
C GLY A 661 -21.82 0.75 -2.16
N ALA A 662 -20.67 0.26 -2.57
CA ALA A 662 -20.58 -0.83 -3.53
C ALA A 662 -20.90 -2.16 -2.84
N LEU A 663 -21.57 -3.08 -3.57
CA LEU A 663 -21.79 -4.44 -3.11
C LEU A 663 -20.60 -5.32 -3.53
N THR A 664 -20.17 -6.18 -2.62
CA THR A 664 -19.01 -7.05 -2.85
C THR A 664 -19.43 -8.39 -3.46
N ILE A 665 -18.81 -8.75 -4.58
CA ILE A 665 -18.67 -10.14 -5.01
C ILE A 665 -17.30 -10.64 -4.58
N GLY A 666 -17.25 -11.73 -3.83
CA GLY A 666 -15.97 -12.16 -3.28
C GLY A 666 -15.95 -13.56 -2.72
N THR A 667 -14.76 -14.04 -2.49
CA THR A 667 -14.45 -15.25 -1.75
C THR A 667 -14.34 -14.94 -0.26
N MET A 668 -14.49 -15.95 0.58
CA MET A 668 -14.28 -15.82 2.03
C MET A 668 -12.78 -15.86 2.31
N ASP A 669 -12.15 -14.70 2.12
CA ASP A 669 -10.71 -14.49 2.21
C ASP A 669 -10.38 -13.13 2.82
N GLY A 670 -9.27 -13.03 3.53
CA GLY A 670 -8.80 -11.80 4.14
C GLY A 670 -9.86 -11.09 4.99
N ALA A 671 -9.91 -9.78 4.88
CA ALA A 671 -10.89 -8.96 5.61
C ALA A 671 -12.33 -9.08 5.08
N THR A 672 -12.54 -9.69 3.91
CA THR A 672 -13.89 -9.94 3.38
C THR A 672 -14.71 -10.83 4.32
N VAL A 673 -14.07 -11.75 5.04
CA VAL A 673 -14.71 -12.56 6.09
C VAL A 673 -15.34 -11.67 7.16
N GLU A 674 -14.59 -10.70 7.66
CA GLU A 674 -15.06 -9.76 8.69
C GLU A 674 -16.08 -8.76 8.15
N MET A 675 -15.99 -8.39 6.87
CA MET A 675 -17.02 -7.59 6.21
C MET A 675 -18.37 -8.33 6.18
N ALA A 676 -18.36 -9.63 5.86
CA ALA A 676 -19.54 -10.47 5.89
C ALA A 676 -20.12 -10.63 7.30
N GLU A 677 -19.26 -10.67 8.32
CA GLU A 677 -19.71 -10.66 9.73
C GLU A 677 -20.43 -9.36 10.11
N GLU A 678 -19.94 -8.22 9.59
CA GLU A 678 -20.51 -6.88 9.91
C GLU A 678 -21.81 -6.57 9.16
N VAL A 679 -21.91 -6.94 7.89
CA VAL A 679 -23.07 -6.57 7.05
C VAL A 679 -24.08 -7.70 6.84
N GLY A 680 -23.67 -8.94 7.09
CA GLY A 680 -24.43 -10.16 6.77
C GLY A 680 -24.09 -10.70 5.37
N GLN A 681 -23.94 -12.01 5.27
CA GLN A 681 -23.62 -12.68 3.99
C GLN A 681 -24.70 -12.48 2.93
N GLU A 682 -25.95 -12.33 3.32
CA GLU A 682 -27.10 -12.05 2.45
C GLU A 682 -26.99 -10.68 1.74
N ASN A 683 -26.16 -9.81 2.22
CA ASN A 683 -25.90 -8.47 1.65
C ASN A 683 -24.61 -8.41 0.82
N MET A 684 -24.08 -9.57 0.47
CA MET A 684 -22.89 -9.78 -0.37
C MET A 684 -23.15 -10.94 -1.34
N PHE A 685 -22.29 -11.06 -2.35
CA PHE A 685 -22.31 -12.17 -3.30
C PHE A 685 -21.09 -13.06 -3.09
N ILE A 686 -21.22 -14.01 -2.17
CA ILE A 686 -20.13 -14.91 -1.78
C ILE A 686 -20.12 -16.13 -2.71
N PHE A 687 -18.93 -16.53 -3.16
CA PHE A 687 -18.73 -17.69 -4.02
C PHE A 687 -17.39 -18.37 -3.73
N GLY A 688 -17.18 -19.51 -4.37
CA GLY A 688 -15.90 -20.20 -4.45
C GLY A 688 -15.57 -21.11 -3.29
N SER A 689 -14.43 -21.75 -3.40
CA SER A 689 -13.89 -22.66 -2.40
C SER A 689 -13.50 -21.94 -1.13
N SER A 690 -13.64 -22.60 0.01
CA SER A 690 -13.18 -22.08 1.30
C SER A 690 -11.66 -22.14 1.43
N ALA A 691 -11.10 -21.39 2.39
CA ALA A 691 -9.67 -21.43 2.69
C ALA A 691 -9.21 -22.87 3.08
N ASP A 692 -10.00 -23.57 3.89
CA ASP A 692 -9.67 -24.93 4.31
C ASP A 692 -9.67 -25.93 3.14
N GLU A 693 -10.61 -25.79 2.19
CA GLU A 693 -10.62 -26.60 0.96
C GLU A 693 -9.38 -26.36 0.12
N ILE A 694 -9.02 -25.10 -0.09
CA ILE A 694 -7.83 -24.74 -0.88
C ILE A 694 -6.56 -25.29 -0.22
N ILE A 695 -6.38 -25.06 1.07
CA ILE A 695 -5.21 -25.56 1.82
C ILE A 695 -5.16 -27.09 1.77
N SER A 696 -6.29 -27.75 1.89
CA SER A 696 -6.38 -29.21 1.80
C SER A 696 -5.96 -29.73 0.41
N LEU A 697 -6.43 -29.08 -0.66
CA LEU A 697 -6.06 -29.44 -2.02
C LEU A 697 -4.58 -29.17 -2.33
N GLU A 698 -4.03 -28.10 -1.80
CA GLU A 698 -2.60 -27.80 -1.93
C GLU A 698 -1.72 -28.85 -1.23
N ASN A 699 -2.14 -29.30 -0.05
CA ASN A 699 -1.38 -30.27 0.75
C ASN A 699 -1.55 -31.72 0.28
N LYS A 700 -2.75 -32.10 -0.15
CA LYS A 700 -3.12 -33.49 -0.47
C LYS A 700 -3.18 -33.78 -1.98
N GLY A 701 -3.27 -32.74 -2.81
CA GLY A 701 -3.51 -32.89 -4.24
C GLY A 701 -4.95 -33.34 -4.57
N GLY A 702 -5.16 -33.90 -5.74
CA GLY A 702 -6.46 -34.43 -6.18
C GLY A 702 -7.28 -33.51 -7.06
N TYR A 703 -6.78 -32.30 -7.37
CA TYR A 703 -7.39 -31.37 -8.31
C TYR A 703 -6.80 -31.53 -9.71
N ASN A 704 -7.65 -31.74 -10.71
CA ASN A 704 -7.26 -31.84 -12.11
C ASN A 704 -8.12 -30.92 -12.98
N PRO A 705 -7.60 -29.76 -13.40
CA PRO A 705 -8.38 -28.80 -14.20
C PRO A 705 -8.78 -29.35 -15.58
N MET A 706 -8.08 -30.37 -16.10
CA MET A 706 -8.41 -31.02 -17.37
C MET A 706 -9.77 -31.70 -17.34
N GLU A 707 -10.22 -32.18 -16.19
CA GLU A 707 -11.55 -32.75 -16.02
C GLU A 707 -12.63 -31.69 -16.28
N ILE A 708 -12.45 -30.49 -15.78
CA ILE A 708 -13.36 -29.34 -16.00
C ILE A 708 -13.34 -28.95 -17.49
N PHE A 709 -12.17 -28.83 -18.09
CA PHE A 709 -12.02 -28.53 -19.51
C PHE A 709 -12.77 -29.56 -20.40
N ASN A 710 -12.72 -30.83 -20.05
CA ASN A 710 -13.36 -31.90 -20.83
C ASN A 710 -14.87 -31.98 -20.60
N SER A 711 -15.36 -31.62 -19.41
CA SER A 711 -16.77 -31.76 -19.04
C SER A 711 -17.61 -30.49 -19.26
N ASP A 712 -16.98 -29.31 -19.24
CA ASP A 712 -17.65 -28.04 -19.40
C ASP A 712 -17.35 -27.37 -20.73
N GLN A 713 -18.32 -27.41 -21.64
CA GLN A 713 -18.15 -26.91 -23.00
C GLN A 713 -17.97 -25.42 -23.09
N ASP A 714 -18.57 -24.63 -22.18
CA ASP A 714 -18.46 -23.19 -22.18
C ASP A 714 -17.06 -22.76 -21.73
N ILE A 715 -16.55 -23.38 -20.66
CA ILE A 715 -15.16 -23.17 -20.20
C ILE A 715 -14.18 -23.58 -21.29
N ARG A 716 -14.41 -24.74 -21.90
CA ARG A 716 -13.58 -25.22 -23.01
C ARG A 716 -13.55 -24.21 -24.17
N ARG A 717 -14.71 -23.67 -24.57
CA ARG A 717 -14.81 -22.67 -25.63
C ARG A 717 -13.98 -21.42 -25.30
N VAL A 718 -14.12 -20.91 -24.08
CA VAL A 718 -13.37 -19.74 -23.61
C VAL A 718 -11.86 -20.00 -23.66
N LEU A 719 -11.41 -21.14 -23.14
CA LEU A 719 -9.99 -21.48 -23.12
C LEU A 719 -9.42 -21.70 -24.53
N MET A 720 -10.18 -22.32 -25.43
CA MET A 720 -9.77 -22.48 -26.82
C MET A 720 -9.64 -21.13 -27.56
N GLN A 721 -10.42 -20.12 -27.18
CA GLN A 721 -10.30 -18.77 -27.72
C GLN A 721 -8.98 -18.06 -27.35
N LEU A 722 -8.27 -18.54 -26.34
CA LEU A 722 -6.93 -18.06 -25.99
C LEU A 722 -5.86 -18.46 -27.04
N ILE A 723 -6.10 -19.55 -27.78
CA ILE A 723 -5.08 -20.17 -28.66
C ILE A 723 -5.53 -20.35 -30.12
N ASN A 724 -6.71 -19.86 -30.48
CA ASN A 724 -7.23 -19.99 -31.84
C ASN A 724 -7.22 -18.66 -32.65
N GLY A 725 -6.64 -17.61 -32.09
CA GLY A 725 -6.56 -16.29 -32.71
C GLY A 725 -7.80 -15.42 -32.57
N TYR A 726 -8.83 -15.85 -31.86
CA TYR A 726 -10.08 -15.08 -31.72
C TYR A 726 -9.86 -13.66 -31.19
N TYR A 727 -9.04 -13.53 -30.13
CA TYR A 727 -8.69 -12.23 -29.53
C TYR A 727 -7.32 -11.68 -29.97
N ALA A 728 -6.56 -12.43 -30.72
CA ALA A 728 -5.27 -12.07 -31.27
C ALA A 728 -5.08 -12.68 -32.67
N PRO A 729 -5.80 -12.15 -33.71
CA PRO A 729 -5.75 -12.77 -35.06
C PRO A 729 -4.36 -12.74 -35.70
N GLN A 730 -3.53 -11.79 -35.32
CA GLN A 730 -2.16 -11.64 -35.85
C GLN A 730 -1.17 -12.60 -35.21
N ASP A 731 -1.47 -13.10 -34.00
CA ASP A 731 -0.62 -14.05 -33.29
C ASP A 731 -1.50 -15.00 -32.44
N PRO A 732 -1.99 -16.10 -33.02
CA PRO A 732 -2.82 -17.08 -32.32
C PRO A 732 -2.14 -17.70 -31.09
N GLU A 733 -0.81 -17.66 -31.03
CA GLU A 733 -0.03 -18.23 -29.93
C GLU A 733 0.19 -17.25 -28.76
N LEU A 734 -0.23 -15.98 -28.91
CA LEU A 734 0.05 -14.92 -27.95
C LEU A 734 -0.32 -15.28 -26.51
N PHE A 735 -1.48 -15.89 -26.30
CA PHE A 735 -2.00 -16.22 -24.96
C PHE A 735 -1.80 -17.71 -24.57
N ARG A 736 -0.95 -18.44 -25.30
CA ARG A 736 -0.68 -19.86 -25.03
C ARG A 736 -0.10 -20.09 -23.64
N ASP A 737 0.72 -19.19 -23.14
CA ASP A 737 1.26 -19.29 -21.76
C ASP A 737 0.15 -19.28 -20.71
N ILE A 738 -0.87 -18.45 -20.89
CA ILE A 738 -2.06 -18.42 -20.01
C ILE A 738 -2.83 -19.75 -20.11
N TYR A 739 -3.10 -20.21 -21.33
CA TYR A 739 -3.76 -21.50 -21.58
C TYR A 739 -3.02 -22.65 -20.89
N ASN A 740 -1.71 -22.73 -21.09
CA ASN A 740 -0.87 -23.76 -20.50
C ASN A 740 -0.84 -23.70 -18.97
N SER A 741 -0.81 -22.49 -18.39
CA SER A 741 -0.83 -22.34 -16.92
C SER A 741 -2.09 -22.89 -16.26
N LEU A 742 -3.19 -22.95 -17.01
CA LEU A 742 -4.47 -23.46 -16.52
C LEU A 742 -4.63 -24.98 -16.71
N LEU A 743 -4.01 -25.57 -17.73
CA LEU A 743 -4.28 -26.94 -18.11
C LEU A 743 -3.08 -27.88 -18.03
N ASN A 744 -1.87 -27.37 -18.20
CA ASN A 744 -0.67 -28.21 -18.36
C ASN A 744 0.34 -27.91 -17.25
N THR A 745 0.86 -28.94 -16.63
CA THR A 745 2.03 -28.86 -15.75
C THR A 745 3.29 -28.90 -16.61
N GLN A 746 4.00 -27.79 -16.75
CA GLN A 746 5.30 -27.73 -17.47
C GLN A 746 6.51 -27.65 -16.54
N SER A 747 6.31 -27.60 -15.25
CA SER A 747 7.35 -27.47 -14.22
C SER A 747 6.90 -28.13 -12.92
N SER A 748 7.60 -27.89 -11.82
CA SER A 748 7.20 -28.27 -10.46
C SER A 748 5.84 -27.68 -10.00
N ASP A 749 5.28 -26.76 -10.77
CA ASP A 749 4.06 -26.06 -10.41
C ASP A 749 2.82 -26.85 -10.89
N ARG A 750 1.81 -26.89 -10.03
CA ARG A 750 0.51 -27.50 -10.35
C ARG A 750 -0.20 -26.65 -11.42
N ALA A 751 -0.84 -27.32 -12.39
CA ALA A 751 -1.74 -26.67 -13.33
C ALA A 751 -2.89 -25.97 -12.56
N ASP A 752 -3.31 -24.80 -13.06
CA ASP A 752 -4.30 -23.95 -12.40
C ASP A 752 -3.98 -23.73 -10.90
N THR A 753 -2.80 -23.24 -10.64
CA THR A 753 -2.25 -23.05 -9.31
C THR A 753 -3.20 -22.31 -8.36
N TYR A 754 -4.01 -21.39 -8.89
CA TYR A 754 -4.92 -20.56 -8.10
C TYR A 754 -6.40 -20.96 -8.23
N PHE A 755 -6.69 -22.16 -8.71
CA PHE A 755 -8.03 -22.76 -8.75
C PHE A 755 -9.08 -21.93 -9.50
N ILE A 756 -8.68 -21.26 -10.58
CA ILE A 756 -9.57 -20.46 -11.42
C ILE A 756 -10.70 -21.29 -12.00
N LEU A 757 -10.38 -22.43 -12.63
CA LEU A 757 -11.39 -23.27 -13.26
C LEU A 757 -12.30 -23.94 -12.24
N LYS A 758 -11.77 -24.30 -11.07
CA LYS A 758 -12.56 -24.87 -9.98
C LYS A 758 -13.67 -23.92 -9.50
N ASP A 759 -13.34 -22.63 -9.35
CA ASP A 759 -14.27 -21.64 -8.82
C ASP A 759 -15.09 -20.92 -9.91
N PHE A 760 -14.78 -21.15 -11.18
CA PHE A 760 -15.36 -20.39 -12.30
C PHE A 760 -16.88 -20.42 -12.36
N ARG A 761 -17.50 -21.62 -12.26
CA ARG A 761 -18.96 -21.73 -12.30
C ARG A 761 -19.63 -21.05 -11.11
N SER A 762 -19.10 -21.24 -9.92
CA SER A 762 -19.58 -20.55 -8.72
C SER A 762 -19.49 -19.02 -8.88
N TYR A 763 -18.42 -18.53 -9.51
CA TYR A 763 -18.26 -17.10 -9.82
C TYR A 763 -19.29 -16.62 -10.84
N ALA A 764 -19.48 -17.35 -11.96
CA ALA A 764 -20.49 -17.03 -12.97
C ALA A 764 -21.91 -17.01 -12.38
N ASP A 765 -22.25 -17.96 -11.52
CA ASP A 765 -23.53 -18.00 -10.82
C ASP A 765 -23.73 -16.78 -9.88
N ALA A 766 -22.67 -16.33 -9.23
CA ALA A 766 -22.70 -15.11 -8.40
C ALA A 766 -22.93 -13.86 -9.24
N GLU A 767 -22.31 -13.77 -10.41
CA GLU A 767 -22.51 -12.70 -11.38
C GLU A 767 -23.94 -12.64 -11.93
N ASP A 768 -24.55 -13.81 -12.17
CA ASP A 768 -25.97 -13.92 -12.56
C ASP A 768 -26.90 -13.44 -11.43
N LYS A 769 -26.55 -13.71 -10.19
CA LYS A 769 -27.31 -13.18 -9.01
C LYS A 769 -27.22 -11.66 -8.93
N ILE A 770 -26.09 -11.07 -9.26
CA ILE A 770 -25.92 -9.62 -9.33
C ILE A 770 -26.87 -9.02 -10.37
N ASP A 771 -26.93 -9.60 -11.59
CA ASP A 771 -27.84 -9.12 -12.65
C ASP A 771 -29.29 -9.11 -12.18
N LYS A 772 -29.72 -10.17 -11.53
CA LYS A 772 -31.09 -10.28 -10.99
C LYS A 772 -31.34 -9.30 -9.86
N ALA A 773 -30.40 -9.18 -8.93
CA ALA A 773 -30.54 -8.30 -7.76
C ALA A 773 -30.56 -6.83 -8.14
N TYR A 774 -29.78 -6.42 -9.15
CA TYR A 774 -29.73 -5.03 -9.61
C TYR A 774 -31.06 -4.52 -10.17
N ARG A 775 -31.92 -5.41 -10.66
CA ARG A 775 -33.26 -5.10 -11.15
C ARG A 775 -34.24 -4.73 -10.05
N ASP A 776 -33.97 -5.19 -8.81
CA ASP A 776 -34.74 -4.78 -7.62
C ASP A 776 -34.06 -3.52 -7.02
N GLU A 777 -34.45 -2.36 -7.55
CA GLU A 777 -33.84 -1.07 -7.17
C GLU A 777 -33.95 -0.78 -5.66
N LYS A 778 -35.03 -1.22 -5.01
CA LYS A 778 -35.22 -1.02 -3.57
C LYS A 778 -34.27 -1.89 -2.76
N TRP A 779 -34.17 -3.17 -3.11
CA TRP A 779 -33.25 -4.08 -2.45
C TRP A 779 -31.79 -3.63 -2.64
N TRP A 780 -31.44 -3.22 -3.87
CA TRP A 780 -30.10 -2.77 -4.19
C TRP A 780 -29.70 -1.52 -3.40
N ALA A 781 -30.58 -0.51 -3.40
CA ALA A 781 -30.35 0.73 -2.65
C ALA A 781 -30.25 0.48 -1.15
N ARG A 782 -31.15 -0.32 -0.59
CA ARG A 782 -31.13 -0.73 0.82
C ARG A 782 -29.82 -1.41 1.17
N THR A 783 -29.40 -2.37 0.36
CA THR A 783 -28.19 -3.15 0.60
C THR A 783 -26.92 -2.30 0.46
N ALA A 784 -26.88 -1.39 -0.52
CA ALA A 784 -25.79 -0.44 -0.67
C ALA A 784 -25.65 0.48 0.54
N MET A 785 -26.76 1.02 1.04
CA MET A 785 -26.77 1.84 2.27
C MET A 785 -26.34 1.05 3.50
N LEU A 786 -26.75 -0.22 3.62
CA LEU A 786 -26.31 -1.11 4.72
C LEU A 786 -24.80 -1.36 4.67
N ASN A 787 -24.23 -1.57 3.50
CA ASN A 787 -22.77 -1.74 3.36
C ASN A 787 -22.05 -0.50 3.89
N THR A 788 -22.47 0.70 3.50
CA THR A 788 -21.90 1.95 4.05
C THR A 788 -22.10 2.02 5.56
N ALA A 789 -23.29 1.78 6.07
CA ALA A 789 -23.61 1.85 7.50
C ALA A 789 -22.83 0.85 8.36
N CYS A 790 -22.48 -0.30 7.81
CA CYS A 790 -21.76 -1.38 8.49
C CYS A 790 -20.22 -1.32 8.30
N SER A 791 -19.69 -0.27 7.68
CA SER A 791 -18.25 -0.13 7.39
C SER A 791 -17.41 0.43 8.55
N GLY A 792 -18.02 0.80 9.67
CA GLY A 792 -17.35 1.50 10.78
C GLY A 792 -16.16 0.78 11.38
N LYS A 793 -16.19 -0.55 11.47
CA LYS A 793 -15.06 -1.38 11.93
C LYS A 793 -13.77 -1.16 11.10
N PHE A 794 -13.91 -0.83 9.83
CA PHE A 794 -12.80 -0.77 8.89
C PHE A 794 -12.13 0.60 8.79
N SER A 795 -12.29 1.44 9.80
CA SER A 795 -11.51 2.65 9.98
C SER A 795 -10.09 2.33 10.44
N SER A 796 -9.09 2.98 9.84
CA SER A 796 -7.71 2.93 10.33
C SER A 796 -7.55 3.57 11.71
N ASP A 797 -8.46 4.43 12.12
CA ASP A 797 -8.49 4.98 13.48
C ASP A 797 -8.69 3.87 14.52
N ARG A 798 -9.64 2.97 14.29
CA ARG A 798 -9.83 1.78 15.12
C ARG A 798 -8.57 0.91 15.14
N THR A 799 -8.00 0.67 13.98
CA THR A 799 -6.79 -0.14 13.86
C THR A 799 -5.65 0.45 14.68
N ILE A 800 -5.40 1.75 14.57
CA ILE A 800 -4.35 2.45 15.32
C ILE A 800 -4.61 2.42 16.83
N GLU A 801 -5.84 2.61 17.29
CA GLU A 801 -6.17 2.50 18.73
C GLU A 801 -5.85 1.09 19.27
N GLU A 802 -6.08 0.05 18.48
CA GLU A 802 -5.71 -1.33 18.84
C GLU A 802 -4.20 -1.54 18.87
N TYR A 803 -3.44 -1.03 17.90
CA TYR A 803 -1.96 -1.06 17.92
C TYR A 803 -1.42 -0.32 19.14
N VAL A 804 -1.96 0.85 19.47
CA VAL A 804 -1.52 1.64 20.64
C VAL A 804 -1.81 0.89 21.93
N ARG A 805 -3.01 0.34 22.08
CA ARG A 805 -3.42 -0.39 23.29
C ARG A 805 -2.57 -1.64 23.53
N ASP A 806 -2.36 -2.44 22.49
CA ASP A 806 -1.84 -3.80 22.62
C ASP A 806 -0.33 -3.91 22.31
N ILE A 807 0.26 -2.99 21.56
CA ILE A 807 1.62 -3.10 21.04
C ILE A 807 2.49 -1.89 21.41
N TRP A 808 2.09 -0.68 20.99
CA TRP A 808 2.95 0.50 21.08
C TRP A 808 2.90 1.21 22.42
N HIS A 809 1.76 1.17 23.10
CA HIS A 809 1.54 1.84 24.39
C HIS A 809 1.88 3.35 24.37
N LEU A 810 1.47 4.03 23.30
CA LEU A 810 1.64 5.47 23.16
C LEU A 810 0.60 6.23 24.00
N LYS A 811 0.92 7.49 24.30
CA LYS A 811 -0.01 8.43 24.95
C LYS A 811 -0.41 9.53 23.96
N LYS A 812 -1.68 9.93 23.98
CA LYS A 812 -2.16 11.07 23.20
C LYS A 812 -1.54 12.36 23.70
N VAL A 813 -1.16 13.21 22.76
CA VAL A 813 -0.62 14.53 23.03
C VAL A 813 -1.56 15.57 22.44
N LYS A 814 -1.95 16.54 23.26
CA LYS A 814 -2.73 17.70 22.83
C LYS A 814 -1.77 18.83 22.51
N VAL A 815 -1.92 19.39 21.32
CA VAL A 815 -1.10 20.52 20.86
C VAL A 815 -1.95 21.80 20.90
N GLU A 816 -1.49 22.78 21.63
CA GLU A 816 -2.09 24.11 21.69
C GLU A 816 -1.16 25.09 21.01
N LEU A 817 -1.71 25.92 20.13
CA LEU A 817 -0.93 26.99 19.53
C LEU A 817 -0.82 28.16 20.53
N PRO A 818 0.31 28.83 20.61
CA PRO A 818 0.40 30.06 21.38
C PRO A 818 -0.63 31.07 20.87
N ASP A 819 -1.22 31.81 21.77
CA ASP A 819 -2.12 32.91 21.40
C ASP A 819 -1.37 33.89 20.50
N ALA A 820 -1.91 34.16 19.30
CA ALA A 820 -1.31 35.02 18.28
C ALA A 820 -1.24 36.47 18.73
#